data_042b2fb436dd1513172467f8791eec28
#
_entry.id   042b2fb436dd1513172467f8791eec28
#
_cell.length_a   1.000
_cell.length_b   1.000
_cell.length_c   1.000
_cell.angle_alpha   90.00
_cell.angle_beta   90.00
_cell.angle_gamma   90.00
#
_symmetry.space_group_name_H-M   'P 1'
#
loop_
_entity.id
_entity.type
_entity.pdbx_description
1 polymer ?
#
loop_
_entity_poly.entity_id
_entity_poly.type
_entity_poly.pdbx_seq_one_letter_code
_entity_poly.pdbx_strand_id
1 'polypeptide(L)'
;MARAKWPVAGLVAVAMAATLAAGVRAWAVTDEDVTRAVDEGRQVLLAQQSQDGSWTEEKYHGALFACGHTEMALYTLLYIGEHPNSEAIRKATDAMLARPTDYTYALSWRIMALAKLQEKLTEGLRDRAREELKKSVAVLVGGQGAHGGWDYRPIRASGYPAATQARFDLSNTQMAILALWEASQAGIEIPTSVWQRAQTLYLRLQHTDDGSWNYGDPNNMDHGANSPGYGSMTAAGLATLFITSDLLEPGSGCPCGPGRSAKARGDMNRRIDAALKWMEVNFTPDANPQCIDPTWMRLYWLYSVERVGMASGYQYFGAHNWYQEGAQSVLSTSWRTLPDLCFAMLFLYKGRAPVLYNKLQFKGEWNNHRRDIANLTSYIIKAKEQLFQWQIVGLLAPMEELHAAPILYITAETPPEFSEADKKKLREFTDTGGTILFEASCGNPAVRAWFKTFAKEVWPEWALKPLGPEHGSFLDPYRLRQRPEIFGLDDGLRTFLFYAMDDVSCAWSLKSVASREYLFRWGINLYTYATDYSPLRAKLETADSAKPSERYATPIQVGSRQRVTLARLKYDGPWATGRQYQPMERLTQFLRDRSFLTLDADEAGLEAKDLKKEDVALLVGGGGELTMSAENLEALKAYLGRGGFLWVESAGGSADFDKAVRKLAEDAGWELKPIDKTHALLTGQFPTAVGYNVATGVEFRRALRVVRLGRAYAELVGIYHNGKLIGIHSPFDILFSLTGYEAYGLRGYKVEDAMAVAVNILLYVSDPPALP
;
A
#
# COMPACT_ATOMS: atom_id res chain seq x y z
N MET A 1 3.21 50.96 -47.67
CA MET A 1 2.28 49.84 -47.53
C MET A 1 2.90 48.81 -46.58
N ALA A 2 2.57 48.89 -45.28
CA ALA A 2 3.10 48.04 -44.25
C ALA A 2 2.10 46.89 -43.99
N ARG A 3 2.55 45.63 -44.13
CA ARG A 3 1.79 44.43 -43.77
C ARG A 3 2.08 44.09 -42.30
N ALA A 4 1.05 44.17 -41.50
CA ALA A 4 1.06 43.72 -40.10
C ALA A 4 1.20 42.19 -40.03
N LYS A 5 2.20 41.70 -39.26
CA LYS A 5 2.33 40.31 -38.85
C LYS A 5 1.60 40.13 -37.52
N TRP A 6 0.58 39.30 -37.49
CA TRP A 6 -0.06 38.83 -36.28
C TRP A 6 0.69 37.60 -35.74
N PRO A 7 0.86 37.44 -34.43
CA PRO A 7 1.56 36.27 -33.89
C PRO A 7 0.61 35.09 -33.76
N VAL A 8 0.92 34.04 -34.52
CA VAL A 8 0.22 32.73 -34.50
C VAL A 8 0.59 31.86 -33.30
N ALA A 9 1.46 32.35 -32.42
CA ALA A 9 1.99 31.55 -31.28
C ALA A 9 1.03 31.38 -30.10
N GLY A 10 -0.02 32.20 -30.00
CA GLY A 10 -0.95 32.14 -28.84
C GLY A 10 -2.10 31.11 -28.95
N LEU A 11 -2.46 30.71 -30.14
CA LEU A 11 -3.59 29.81 -30.39
C LEU A 11 -3.21 28.30 -30.33
N VAL A 12 -1.93 28.00 -30.60
CA VAL A 12 -1.44 26.61 -30.54
C VAL A 12 -1.24 26.14 -29.08
N ALA A 13 -0.86 27.05 -28.18
CA ALA A 13 -0.67 26.71 -26.77
C ALA A 13 -2.00 26.43 -26.03
N VAL A 14 -3.09 27.11 -26.39
CA VAL A 14 -4.42 26.88 -25.79
C VAL A 14 -5.07 25.59 -26.34
N ALA A 15 -4.83 25.26 -27.61
CA ALA A 15 -5.31 24.00 -28.20
C ALA A 15 -4.55 22.78 -27.68
N MET A 16 -3.25 22.87 -27.37
CA MET A 16 -2.48 21.79 -26.74
C MET A 16 -2.86 21.59 -25.25
N ALA A 17 -3.19 22.64 -24.52
CA ALA A 17 -3.65 22.52 -23.13
C ALA A 17 -5.06 21.90 -23.05
N ALA A 18 -5.94 22.19 -23.99
CA ALA A 18 -7.28 21.60 -24.06
C ALA A 18 -7.27 20.12 -24.52
N THR A 19 -6.32 19.72 -25.39
CA THR A 19 -6.14 18.33 -25.80
C THR A 19 -5.44 17.49 -24.73
N LEU A 20 -4.55 18.06 -23.91
CA LEU A 20 -3.98 17.37 -22.75
C LEU A 20 -5.00 17.15 -21.64
N ALA A 21 -5.94 18.07 -21.40
CA ALA A 21 -7.00 17.91 -20.40
C ALA A 21 -8.13 16.96 -20.85
N ALA A 22 -8.34 16.77 -22.16
CA ALA A 22 -9.30 15.81 -22.71
C ALA A 22 -8.70 14.40 -22.93
N GLY A 23 -7.37 14.25 -22.94
CA GLY A 23 -6.67 12.98 -23.18
C GLY A 23 -6.46 12.10 -21.95
N VAL A 24 -6.71 12.59 -20.74
CA VAL A 24 -6.41 11.88 -19.46
C VAL A 24 -7.57 10.98 -18.99
N ARG A 25 -8.67 10.85 -19.72
CA ARG A 25 -9.80 9.97 -19.35
C ARG A 25 -10.00 8.74 -20.23
N ALA A 26 -9.00 8.32 -20.99
CA ALA A 26 -9.10 7.09 -21.77
C ALA A 26 -8.32 5.97 -21.09
N TRP A 27 -9.05 5.10 -20.37
CA TRP A 27 -8.65 3.73 -20.02
C TRP A 27 -7.49 3.59 -19.02
N ALA A 28 -7.67 4.01 -17.79
CA ALA A 28 -6.81 3.54 -16.71
C ALA A 28 -7.06 2.04 -16.52
N VAL A 29 -6.01 1.21 -16.63
CA VAL A 29 -6.05 -0.22 -16.33
C VAL A 29 -6.49 -0.40 -14.89
N THR A 30 -7.47 -1.28 -14.69
CA THR A 30 -8.01 -1.61 -13.37
C THR A 30 -7.40 -2.92 -12.83
N ASP A 31 -7.51 -3.16 -11.52
CA ASP A 31 -7.11 -4.44 -10.93
C ASP A 31 -7.97 -5.60 -11.46
N GLU A 32 -9.24 -5.36 -11.81
CA GLU A 32 -10.12 -6.34 -12.45
C GLU A 32 -9.60 -6.75 -13.83
N ASP A 33 -9.09 -5.80 -14.64
CA ASP A 33 -8.50 -6.09 -15.95
C ASP A 33 -7.24 -6.95 -15.81
N VAL A 34 -6.39 -6.62 -14.85
CA VAL A 34 -5.18 -7.42 -14.55
C VAL A 34 -5.55 -8.82 -14.04
N THR A 35 -6.53 -8.92 -13.16
CA THR A 35 -7.00 -10.22 -12.63
C THR A 35 -7.51 -11.11 -13.76
N ARG A 36 -8.37 -10.56 -14.62
CA ARG A 36 -8.91 -11.29 -15.79
C ARG A 36 -7.78 -11.76 -16.70
N ALA A 37 -6.82 -10.89 -17.04
CA ALA A 37 -5.72 -11.24 -17.92
C ALA A 37 -4.79 -12.32 -17.32
N VAL A 38 -4.55 -12.28 -16.01
CA VAL A 38 -3.77 -13.32 -15.31
C VAL A 38 -4.53 -14.65 -15.32
N ASP A 39 -5.84 -14.65 -15.11
CA ASP A 39 -6.68 -15.86 -15.15
C ASP A 39 -6.74 -16.45 -16.56
N GLU A 40 -6.92 -15.63 -17.59
CA GLU A 40 -6.86 -16.06 -19.00
C GLU A 40 -5.50 -16.64 -19.36
N GLY A 41 -4.41 -15.96 -18.99
CA GLY A 41 -3.05 -16.44 -19.19
C GLY A 41 -2.76 -17.77 -18.48
N ARG A 42 -3.29 -17.95 -17.27
CA ARG A 42 -3.23 -19.22 -16.54
C ARG A 42 -3.90 -20.35 -17.31
N GLN A 43 -5.11 -20.11 -17.84
CA GLN A 43 -5.82 -21.11 -18.65
C GLN A 43 -5.05 -21.46 -19.92
N VAL A 44 -4.43 -20.47 -20.58
CA VAL A 44 -3.59 -20.72 -21.77
C VAL A 44 -2.37 -21.58 -21.43
N LEU A 45 -1.67 -21.28 -20.32
CA LEU A 45 -0.54 -22.11 -19.86
C LEU A 45 -0.97 -23.55 -19.59
N LEU A 46 -2.06 -23.75 -18.86
CA LEU A 46 -2.59 -25.08 -18.54
C LEU A 46 -3.01 -25.85 -19.81
N ALA A 47 -3.62 -25.17 -20.80
CA ALA A 47 -4.03 -25.77 -22.05
C ALA A 47 -2.85 -26.17 -22.95
N GLN A 48 -1.67 -25.53 -22.82
CA GLN A 48 -0.46 -25.85 -23.56
C GLN A 48 0.38 -26.98 -22.92
N GLN A 49 0.00 -27.44 -21.72
CA GLN A 49 0.70 -28.52 -21.04
C GLN A 49 0.52 -29.84 -21.80
N SER A 50 1.63 -30.49 -22.14
CA SER A 50 1.64 -31.82 -22.78
C SER A 50 1.15 -32.89 -21.79
N GLN A 51 0.78 -34.06 -22.34
CA GLN A 51 0.33 -35.21 -21.53
C GLN A 51 1.35 -35.67 -20.48
N ASP A 52 2.64 -35.55 -20.80
CA ASP A 52 3.76 -35.89 -19.90
C ASP A 52 4.03 -34.80 -18.86
N GLY A 53 3.24 -33.72 -18.82
CA GLY A 53 3.36 -32.61 -17.89
C GLY A 53 4.34 -31.52 -18.30
N SER A 54 5.00 -31.65 -19.45
CA SER A 54 5.98 -30.66 -19.95
C SER A 54 5.34 -29.61 -20.86
N TRP A 55 6.10 -28.56 -21.15
CA TRP A 55 5.87 -27.64 -22.25
C TRP A 55 6.92 -27.75 -23.30
N THR A 56 6.55 -27.58 -24.59
CA THR A 56 7.44 -27.75 -25.74
C THR A 56 8.50 -26.64 -25.74
N GLU A 57 9.78 -27.05 -25.84
CA GLU A 57 10.90 -26.13 -26.03
C GLU A 57 10.94 -25.58 -27.46
N GLU A 58 11.02 -24.24 -27.60
CA GLU A 58 11.24 -23.62 -28.91
C GLU A 58 12.73 -23.61 -29.29
N LYS A 59 13.02 -23.74 -30.59
CA LYS A 59 14.38 -23.67 -31.11
C LYS A 59 14.77 -22.25 -31.41
N TYR A 60 15.72 -21.68 -30.67
CA TYR A 60 16.32 -20.39 -30.97
C TYR A 60 17.54 -20.54 -31.86
N HIS A 61 17.60 -19.77 -32.97
CA HIS A 61 18.72 -19.69 -33.92
C HIS A 61 19.29 -21.05 -34.38
N GLY A 62 18.44 -22.04 -34.61
CA GLY A 62 18.88 -23.37 -35.11
C GLY A 62 19.69 -24.23 -34.14
N ALA A 63 20.06 -23.69 -32.98
CA ALA A 63 20.59 -24.41 -31.84
C ALA A 63 19.49 -24.68 -30.83
N LEU A 64 19.51 -25.85 -30.20
CA LEU A 64 18.66 -26.17 -29.05
C LEU A 64 19.19 -25.40 -27.84
N PHE A 65 18.81 -24.13 -27.70
CA PHE A 65 18.93 -23.46 -26.41
C PHE A 65 17.72 -23.85 -25.58
N ALA A 66 17.91 -24.75 -24.61
CA ALA A 66 16.86 -25.07 -23.66
C ALA A 66 16.69 -23.89 -22.70
N CYS A 67 15.67 -23.07 -22.97
CA CYS A 67 15.30 -21.94 -22.09
C CYS A 67 14.61 -22.41 -20.80
N GLY A 68 14.26 -23.72 -20.71
CA GLY A 68 13.58 -24.27 -19.56
C GLY A 68 12.09 -23.90 -19.54
N HIS A 69 11.37 -24.09 -20.65
CA HIS A 69 9.96 -23.76 -20.78
C HIS A 69 9.11 -24.47 -19.74
N THR A 70 9.39 -25.73 -19.42
CA THR A 70 8.68 -26.48 -18.37
C THR A 70 8.93 -25.86 -17.00
N GLU A 71 10.16 -25.55 -16.67
CA GLU A 71 10.57 -24.92 -15.43
C GLU A 71 9.97 -23.50 -15.28
N MET A 72 9.98 -22.73 -16.36
CA MET A 72 9.44 -21.37 -16.41
C MET A 72 7.91 -21.36 -16.25
N ALA A 73 7.19 -22.22 -16.96
CA ALA A 73 5.74 -22.37 -16.84
C ALA A 73 5.34 -22.83 -15.43
N LEU A 74 6.07 -23.83 -14.88
CA LEU A 74 5.84 -24.31 -13.51
C LEU A 74 6.04 -23.19 -12.48
N TYR A 75 7.15 -22.43 -12.57
CA TYR A 75 7.38 -21.28 -11.68
C TYR A 75 6.27 -20.24 -11.80
N THR A 76 5.90 -19.91 -13.02
CA THR A 76 4.85 -18.91 -13.29
C THR A 76 3.52 -19.33 -12.69
N LEU A 77 3.06 -20.57 -12.93
CA LEU A 77 1.82 -21.11 -12.37
C LEU A 77 1.82 -21.09 -10.84
N LEU A 78 2.90 -21.55 -10.21
CA LEU A 78 3.05 -21.50 -8.74
C LEU A 78 3.01 -20.06 -8.20
N TYR A 79 3.63 -19.13 -8.94
CA TYR A 79 3.71 -17.75 -8.51
C TYR A 79 2.35 -17.03 -8.55
N ILE A 80 1.56 -17.27 -9.59
CA ILE A 80 0.22 -16.69 -9.75
C ILE A 80 -0.88 -17.42 -8.93
N GLY A 81 -0.49 -18.38 -8.10
CA GLY A 81 -1.37 -19.00 -7.13
C GLY A 81 -2.02 -20.32 -7.54
N GLU A 82 -1.52 -20.99 -8.61
CA GLU A 82 -1.94 -22.37 -8.89
C GLU A 82 -1.59 -23.28 -7.72
N HIS A 83 -2.53 -24.18 -7.37
CA HIS A 83 -2.37 -24.99 -6.17
C HIS A 83 -1.25 -26.01 -6.33
N PRO A 84 -0.28 -26.11 -5.39
CA PRO A 84 0.89 -27.00 -5.55
C PRO A 84 0.54 -28.48 -5.69
N ASN A 85 -0.62 -28.89 -5.17
CA ASN A 85 -1.14 -30.24 -5.27
C ASN A 85 -2.09 -30.47 -6.47
N SER A 86 -2.26 -29.47 -7.36
CA SER A 86 -3.04 -29.66 -8.59
C SER A 86 -2.35 -30.70 -9.49
N GLU A 87 -3.14 -31.38 -10.32
CA GLU A 87 -2.62 -32.40 -11.24
C GLU A 87 -1.60 -31.80 -12.21
N ALA A 88 -1.85 -30.59 -12.70
CA ALA A 88 -0.97 -29.87 -13.59
C ALA A 88 0.42 -29.61 -12.96
N ILE A 89 0.44 -29.11 -11.71
CA ILE A 89 1.69 -28.84 -10.98
C ILE A 89 2.45 -30.14 -10.69
N ARG A 90 1.77 -31.20 -10.28
CA ARG A 90 2.40 -32.50 -10.03
C ARG A 90 3.05 -33.07 -11.29
N LYS A 91 2.30 -33.10 -12.42
CA LYS A 91 2.83 -33.55 -13.71
C LYS A 91 4.02 -32.72 -14.17
N ALA A 92 3.93 -31.39 -14.05
CA ALA A 92 5.03 -30.49 -14.40
C ALA A 92 6.29 -30.74 -13.55
N THR A 93 6.09 -30.96 -12.25
CA THR A 93 7.18 -31.26 -11.31
C THR A 93 7.88 -32.59 -11.69
N ASP A 94 7.11 -33.64 -11.95
CA ASP A 94 7.67 -34.94 -12.37
C ASP A 94 8.38 -34.83 -13.71
N ALA A 95 7.81 -34.11 -14.69
CA ALA A 95 8.45 -33.87 -15.99
C ALA A 95 9.76 -33.07 -15.84
N MET A 96 9.79 -32.06 -15.00
CA MET A 96 10.98 -31.27 -14.70
C MET A 96 12.06 -32.13 -14.04
N LEU A 97 11.71 -32.94 -13.03
CA LEU A 97 12.67 -33.76 -12.30
C LEU A 97 13.18 -34.94 -13.10
N ALA A 98 12.43 -35.44 -14.10
CA ALA A 98 12.85 -36.53 -15.01
C ALA A 98 13.89 -36.08 -16.05
N ARG A 99 14.04 -34.77 -16.26
CA ARG A 99 14.95 -34.23 -17.31
C ARG A 99 16.14 -33.54 -16.67
N PRO A 100 17.37 -33.98 -16.96
CA PRO A 100 18.55 -33.20 -16.58
C PRO A 100 18.58 -31.91 -17.38
N THR A 101 19.08 -30.83 -16.76
CA THR A 101 19.36 -29.56 -17.45
C THR A 101 20.77 -29.11 -17.15
N ASP A 102 21.47 -28.69 -18.20
CA ASP A 102 22.82 -28.14 -18.17
C ASP A 102 22.89 -26.70 -18.70
N TYR A 103 21.73 -26.06 -18.86
CA TYR A 103 21.63 -24.65 -19.28
C TYR A 103 21.34 -23.74 -18.10
N THR A 104 22.03 -22.62 -18.03
CA THR A 104 21.91 -21.63 -16.93
C THR A 104 20.48 -21.12 -16.77
N TYR A 105 19.80 -20.77 -17.86
CA TYR A 105 18.42 -20.32 -17.82
C TYR A 105 17.46 -21.39 -17.27
N ALA A 106 17.50 -22.59 -17.84
CA ALA A 106 16.63 -23.68 -17.41
C ALA A 106 16.88 -24.06 -15.93
N LEU A 107 18.16 -24.12 -15.53
CA LEU A 107 18.56 -24.39 -14.16
C LEU A 107 18.11 -23.28 -13.20
N SER A 108 18.15 -22.02 -13.65
CA SER A 108 17.67 -20.89 -12.86
C SER A 108 16.16 -20.98 -12.62
N TRP A 109 15.36 -21.23 -13.66
CA TRP A 109 13.91 -21.44 -13.51
C TRP A 109 13.59 -22.66 -12.63
N ARG A 110 14.33 -23.76 -12.78
CA ARG A 110 14.21 -24.96 -11.93
C ARG A 110 14.42 -24.62 -10.46
N ILE A 111 15.48 -23.89 -10.12
CA ILE A 111 15.77 -23.46 -8.75
C ILE A 111 14.63 -22.61 -8.20
N MET A 112 14.15 -21.64 -8.98
CA MET A 112 13.04 -20.77 -8.56
C MET A 112 11.73 -21.55 -8.36
N ALA A 113 11.41 -22.50 -9.26
CA ALA A 113 10.23 -23.36 -9.11
C ALA A 113 10.34 -24.27 -7.88
N LEU A 114 11.47 -24.91 -7.64
CA LEU A 114 11.71 -25.75 -6.46
C LEU A 114 11.66 -24.95 -5.16
N ALA A 115 12.18 -23.71 -5.15
CA ALA A 115 12.09 -22.82 -4.01
C ALA A 115 10.63 -22.53 -3.64
N LYS A 116 9.77 -22.29 -4.63
CA LYS A 116 8.32 -22.09 -4.42
C LYS A 116 7.58 -23.36 -4.00
N LEU A 117 7.93 -24.51 -4.57
CA LEU A 117 7.32 -25.80 -4.22
C LEU A 117 7.55 -26.14 -2.75
N GLN A 118 8.79 -26.02 -2.25
CA GLN A 118 9.09 -26.41 -0.88
C GLN A 118 8.34 -25.58 0.19
N GLU A 119 7.91 -24.35 -0.14
CA GLU A 119 7.12 -23.51 0.77
C GLU A 119 5.71 -24.08 1.01
N LYS A 120 5.17 -24.83 0.05
CA LYS A 120 3.75 -25.18 -0.03
C LYS A 120 3.45 -26.68 -0.01
N LEU A 121 4.46 -27.56 -0.05
CA LEU A 121 4.28 -29.01 -0.13
C LEU A 121 4.13 -29.67 1.25
N THR A 122 3.54 -30.87 1.25
CA THR A 122 3.54 -31.78 2.41
C THR A 122 4.95 -32.36 2.65
N GLU A 123 5.18 -32.88 3.86
CA GLU A 123 6.51 -33.18 4.41
C GLU A 123 7.41 -34.02 3.45
N GLY A 124 6.99 -35.17 2.98
CA GLY A 124 7.83 -36.03 2.12
C GLY A 124 8.14 -35.46 0.74
N LEU A 125 7.20 -34.77 0.11
CA LEU A 125 7.43 -34.08 -1.18
C LEU A 125 8.29 -32.82 -1.00
N ARG A 126 8.15 -32.14 0.15
CA ARG A 126 8.99 -31.01 0.52
C ARG A 126 10.44 -31.38 0.62
N ASP A 127 10.76 -32.52 1.29
CA ASP A 127 12.12 -32.98 1.46
C ASP A 127 12.77 -33.32 0.10
N ARG A 128 12.03 -34.02 -0.78
CA ARG A 128 12.49 -34.28 -2.14
C ARG A 128 12.77 -33.01 -2.94
N ALA A 129 11.85 -32.05 -2.92
CA ALA A 129 12.03 -30.77 -3.59
C ALA A 129 13.24 -30.01 -3.02
N ARG A 130 13.44 -30.05 -1.70
CA ARG A 130 14.58 -29.42 -1.02
C ARG A 130 15.92 -30.05 -1.42
N GLU A 131 15.99 -31.37 -1.51
CA GLU A 131 17.22 -32.04 -1.93
C GLU A 131 17.57 -31.77 -3.43
N GLU A 132 16.57 -31.74 -4.31
CA GLU A 132 16.79 -31.35 -5.71
C GLU A 132 17.15 -29.87 -5.84
N LEU A 133 16.58 -29.00 -4.98
CA LEU A 133 16.95 -27.58 -4.89
C LEU A 133 18.42 -27.43 -4.50
N LYS A 134 18.91 -28.14 -3.46
CA LYS A 134 20.31 -28.12 -3.05
C LYS A 134 21.26 -28.57 -4.16
N LYS A 135 20.90 -29.68 -4.87
CA LYS A 135 21.70 -30.18 -6.00
C LYS A 135 21.78 -29.14 -7.14
N SER A 136 20.65 -28.59 -7.52
CA SER A 136 20.57 -27.57 -8.58
C SER A 136 21.37 -26.31 -8.22
N VAL A 137 21.26 -25.84 -6.96
CA VAL A 137 22.06 -24.73 -6.44
C VAL A 137 23.56 -25.04 -6.47
N ALA A 138 23.96 -26.22 -6.04
CA ALA A 138 25.39 -26.62 -6.07
C ALA A 138 25.98 -26.58 -7.49
N VAL A 139 25.20 -27.02 -8.49
CA VAL A 139 25.59 -26.94 -9.90
C VAL A 139 25.74 -25.48 -10.34
N LEU A 140 24.78 -24.65 -10.03
CA LEU A 140 24.80 -23.23 -10.43
C LEU A 140 25.94 -22.46 -9.76
N VAL A 141 26.16 -22.68 -8.45
CA VAL A 141 27.28 -22.10 -7.70
C VAL A 141 28.62 -22.55 -8.27
N GLY A 142 28.77 -23.84 -8.58
CA GLY A 142 29.99 -24.40 -9.20
C GLY A 142 30.24 -23.87 -10.61
N GLY A 143 29.19 -23.42 -11.29
CA GLY A 143 29.25 -22.87 -12.66
C GLY A 143 29.66 -21.41 -12.75
N GLN A 144 29.80 -20.70 -11.63
CA GLN A 144 30.24 -19.30 -11.64
C GLN A 144 31.69 -19.18 -12.09
N GLY A 145 31.94 -18.44 -13.17
CA GLY A 145 33.28 -18.15 -13.64
C GLY A 145 34.12 -17.32 -12.65
N ALA A 146 35.44 -17.36 -12.81
CA ALA A 146 36.37 -16.58 -11.97
C ALA A 146 36.08 -15.05 -12.05
N HIS A 147 35.56 -14.58 -13.18
CA HIS A 147 35.12 -13.20 -13.41
C HIS A 147 33.84 -12.82 -12.66
N GLY A 148 33.07 -13.80 -12.13
CA GLY A 148 31.87 -13.57 -11.35
C GLY A 148 30.54 -13.78 -12.09
N GLY A 149 30.56 -14.05 -13.40
CA GLY A 149 29.38 -14.29 -14.22
C GLY A 149 29.16 -15.75 -14.60
N TRP A 150 28.08 -16.01 -15.37
CA TRP A 150 27.73 -17.32 -15.93
C TRP A 150 27.60 -17.25 -17.44
N ASP A 151 28.04 -18.36 -18.09
CA ASP A 151 27.77 -18.64 -19.50
C ASP A 151 26.46 -19.42 -19.66
N TYR A 152 26.03 -19.70 -20.88
CA TYR A 152 24.85 -20.50 -21.20
C TYR A 152 24.87 -21.91 -20.53
N ARG A 153 26.04 -22.49 -20.26
CA ARG A 153 26.20 -23.78 -19.57
C ARG A 153 27.07 -23.64 -18.32
N PRO A 154 26.52 -23.82 -17.12
CA PRO A 154 27.26 -23.76 -15.88
C PRO A 154 28.13 -24.99 -15.65
N ILE A 155 27.77 -26.15 -16.26
CA ILE A 155 28.55 -27.41 -16.15
C ILE A 155 29.50 -27.55 -17.35
N ARG A 156 30.72 -27.84 -17.06
CA ARG A 156 31.66 -28.26 -18.08
C ARG A 156 31.30 -29.66 -18.58
N ALA A 157 31.12 -29.82 -19.88
CA ALA A 157 31.25 -31.12 -20.47
C ALA A 157 32.69 -31.62 -20.18
N SER A 158 32.84 -32.82 -19.63
CA SER A 158 34.15 -33.43 -19.39
C SER A 158 34.95 -33.42 -20.68
N GLY A 159 36.05 -32.67 -20.75
CA GLY A 159 36.90 -32.53 -21.94
C GLY A 159 37.10 -31.09 -22.46
N TYR A 160 36.37 -30.09 -21.99
CA TYR A 160 36.62 -28.68 -22.35
C TYR A 160 37.74 -28.07 -21.50
N PRO A 161 38.73 -27.37 -22.12
CA PRO A 161 39.85 -26.74 -21.39
C PRO A 161 39.37 -25.68 -20.44
N ALA A 162 40.12 -25.45 -19.35
CA ALA A 162 39.85 -24.39 -18.37
C ALA A 162 39.78 -22.96 -18.96
N ALA A 163 40.37 -22.73 -20.13
CA ALA A 163 40.32 -21.47 -20.88
C ALA A 163 38.92 -21.06 -21.37
N THR A 164 37.96 -21.99 -21.47
CA THR A 164 36.57 -21.69 -21.84
C THR A 164 35.76 -21.09 -20.69
N GLN A 165 36.33 -20.94 -19.49
CA GLN A 165 35.72 -20.20 -18.36
C GLN A 165 35.75 -18.67 -18.53
N ALA A 166 36.26 -18.16 -19.64
CA ALA A 166 36.33 -16.71 -19.90
C ALA A 166 35.01 -16.13 -20.40
N ARG A 167 34.04 -16.96 -20.82
CA ARG A 167 32.76 -16.47 -21.38
C ARG A 167 31.72 -16.32 -20.30
N PHE A 168 30.99 -15.26 -20.39
CA PHE A 168 29.75 -14.95 -19.64
C PHE A 168 28.93 -13.99 -20.45
N ASP A 169 27.66 -13.85 -20.10
CA ASP A 169 26.83 -12.74 -20.48
C ASP A 169 25.99 -12.27 -19.29
N LEU A 170 25.53 -11.03 -19.34
CA LEU A 170 24.82 -10.42 -18.21
C LEU A 170 23.38 -10.94 -18.09
N SER A 171 22.78 -11.48 -19.16
CA SER A 171 21.46 -12.07 -19.11
C SER A 171 21.46 -13.41 -18.35
N ASN A 172 22.37 -14.35 -18.68
CA ASN A 172 22.57 -15.59 -17.93
C ASN A 172 22.97 -15.30 -16.48
N THR A 173 23.84 -14.31 -16.28
CA THR A 173 24.32 -13.92 -14.95
C THR A 173 23.15 -13.38 -14.08
N GLN A 174 22.28 -12.54 -14.62
CA GLN A 174 21.08 -12.08 -13.92
C GLN A 174 20.19 -13.25 -13.49
N MET A 175 19.89 -14.17 -14.41
CA MET A 175 19.01 -15.29 -14.11
C MET A 175 19.60 -16.19 -13.02
N ALA A 176 20.92 -16.46 -13.06
CA ALA A 176 21.61 -17.20 -12.02
C ALA A 176 21.52 -16.48 -10.64
N ILE A 177 21.74 -15.16 -10.60
CA ILE A 177 21.64 -14.36 -9.36
C ILE A 177 20.21 -14.37 -8.81
N LEU A 178 19.20 -14.22 -9.66
CA LEU A 178 17.80 -14.30 -9.24
C LEU A 178 17.47 -15.66 -8.64
N ALA A 179 17.89 -16.75 -9.29
CA ALA A 179 17.66 -18.11 -8.82
C ALA A 179 18.33 -18.39 -7.47
N LEU A 180 19.59 -18.01 -7.33
CA LEU A 180 20.34 -18.16 -6.08
C LEU A 180 19.74 -17.30 -4.96
N TRP A 181 19.24 -16.12 -5.29
CA TRP A 181 18.53 -15.26 -4.32
C TRP A 181 17.23 -15.91 -3.84
N GLU A 182 16.37 -16.43 -4.72
CA GLU A 182 15.15 -17.17 -4.35
C GLU A 182 15.49 -18.40 -3.49
N ALA A 183 16.55 -19.16 -3.86
CA ALA A 183 17.03 -20.28 -3.06
C ALA A 183 17.47 -19.85 -1.65
N SER A 184 18.15 -18.70 -1.54
CA SER A 184 18.57 -18.15 -0.25
C SER A 184 17.38 -17.76 0.63
N GLN A 185 16.31 -17.17 0.03
CA GLN A 185 15.06 -16.90 0.74
C GLN A 185 14.36 -18.18 1.21
N ALA A 186 14.52 -19.27 0.46
CA ALA A 186 14.02 -20.60 0.79
C ALA A 186 14.92 -21.35 1.81
N GLY A 187 15.93 -20.69 2.38
CA GLY A 187 16.79 -21.21 3.43
C GLY A 187 17.93 -22.11 2.93
N ILE A 188 18.35 -21.98 1.67
CA ILE A 188 19.56 -22.62 1.15
C ILE A 188 20.73 -21.66 1.31
N GLU A 189 21.78 -22.12 1.94
CA GLU A 189 23.00 -21.32 2.13
C GLU A 189 23.77 -21.17 0.82
N ILE A 190 24.05 -19.92 0.45
CA ILE A 190 24.84 -19.57 -0.73
C ILE A 190 26.15 -18.92 -0.24
N PRO A 191 27.32 -19.39 -0.72
CA PRO A 191 28.59 -18.80 -0.29
C PRO A 191 28.67 -17.30 -0.56
N THR A 192 29.06 -16.50 0.41
CA THR A 192 29.20 -15.04 0.32
C THR A 192 30.07 -14.62 -0.87
N SER A 193 31.09 -15.42 -1.22
CA SER A 193 31.98 -15.17 -2.35
C SER A 193 31.26 -15.15 -3.71
N VAL A 194 30.13 -15.85 -3.83
CA VAL A 194 29.30 -15.83 -5.06
C VAL A 194 28.75 -14.43 -5.28
N TRP A 195 28.16 -13.85 -4.24
CA TRP A 195 27.60 -12.49 -4.27
C TRP A 195 28.68 -11.43 -4.50
N GLN A 196 29.82 -11.56 -3.81
CA GLN A 196 30.94 -10.62 -3.95
C GLN A 196 31.50 -10.60 -5.38
N ARG A 197 31.70 -11.77 -5.99
CA ARG A 197 32.18 -11.85 -7.39
C ARG A 197 31.18 -11.28 -8.38
N ALA A 198 29.90 -11.59 -8.24
CA ALA A 198 28.86 -11.04 -9.10
C ALA A 198 28.76 -9.52 -8.97
N GLN A 199 28.76 -8.98 -7.75
CA GLN A 199 28.75 -7.54 -7.50
C GLN A 199 29.94 -6.85 -8.14
N THR A 200 31.15 -7.41 -7.96
CA THR A 200 32.39 -6.87 -8.56
C THR A 200 32.31 -6.86 -10.08
N LEU A 201 31.75 -7.92 -10.69
CA LEU A 201 31.57 -7.99 -12.15
C LEU A 201 30.67 -6.84 -12.65
N TYR A 202 29.48 -6.67 -12.05
CA TYR A 202 28.55 -5.64 -12.48
C TYR A 202 29.09 -4.24 -12.26
N LEU A 203 29.77 -3.95 -11.13
CA LEU A 203 30.43 -2.67 -10.89
C LEU A 203 31.52 -2.37 -11.91
N ARG A 204 32.28 -3.39 -12.34
CA ARG A 204 33.34 -3.24 -13.35
C ARG A 204 32.77 -2.94 -14.74
N LEU A 205 31.63 -3.56 -15.09
CA LEU A 205 31.02 -3.47 -16.42
C LEU A 205 30.04 -2.31 -16.57
N GLN A 206 29.70 -1.62 -15.48
CA GLN A 206 28.85 -0.46 -15.56
C GLN A 206 29.51 0.67 -16.36
N HIS A 207 28.83 1.20 -17.35
CA HIS A 207 29.27 2.37 -18.07
C HIS A 207 29.39 3.57 -17.11
N THR A 208 30.52 4.24 -17.17
CA THR A 208 30.84 5.34 -16.22
C THR A 208 30.22 6.67 -16.63
N ASP A 209 29.85 6.85 -17.88
CA ASP A 209 29.27 8.04 -18.48
C ASP A 209 27.76 8.18 -18.21
N ASP A 210 27.02 7.07 -18.27
CA ASP A 210 25.56 7.09 -18.12
C ASP A 210 25.00 6.11 -17.07
N GLY A 211 25.82 5.22 -16.49
CA GLY A 211 25.40 4.25 -15.48
C GLY A 211 24.71 3.00 -16.00
N SER A 212 24.64 2.80 -17.32
CA SER A 212 23.98 1.66 -17.97
C SER A 212 24.86 0.41 -18.08
N TRP A 213 24.28 -0.68 -18.61
CA TRP A 213 24.99 -1.90 -19.01
C TRP A 213 24.58 -2.36 -20.40
N ASN A 214 25.53 -2.95 -21.11
CA ASN A 214 25.27 -3.71 -22.33
C ASN A 214 25.22 -5.22 -22.04
N TYR A 215 25.01 -6.07 -23.08
CA TYR A 215 24.88 -7.52 -22.94
C TYR A 215 26.18 -8.24 -22.61
N GLY A 216 27.30 -7.75 -23.14
CA GLY A 216 28.45 -8.57 -23.39
C GLY A 216 29.65 -8.42 -22.47
N ASP A 217 30.49 -9.44 -22.55
CA ASP A 217 31.89 -9.38 -22.16
C ASP A 217 32.62 -8.38 -23.05
N PRO A 218 33.42 -7.46 -22.47
CA PRO A 218 34.29 -6.54 -23.24
C PRO A 218 35.19 -7.23 -24.27
N ASN A 219 35.45 -8.53 -24.07
CA ASN A 219 36.23 -9.33 -24.99
C ASN A 219 35.42 -10.01 -26.10
N ASN A 220 34.09 -9.84 -26.14
CA ASN A 220 33.24 -10.37 -27.18
C ASN A 220 33.03 -9.32 -28.28
N MET A 221 33.56 -9.57 -29.48
CA MET A 221 33.57 -8.63 -30.60
C MET A 221 32.16 -8.24 -31.11
N ASP A 222 31.15 -9.08 -30.90
CA ASP A 222 29.77 -8.86 -31.39
C ASP A 222 28.96 -7.93 -30.47
N HIS A 223 29.37 -7.77 -29.20
CA HIS A 223 28.70 -6.93 -28.19
C HIS A 223 29.71 -6.22 -27.28
N GLY A 224 30.82 -5.73 -27.86
CA GLY A 224 32.00 -5.25 -27.14
C GLY A 224 31.78 -4.05 -26.21
N ALA A 225 32.80 -3.73 -25.44
CA ALA A 225 32.85 -2.68 -24.42
C ALA A 225 32.37 -1.27 -24.85
N ASN A 226 32.32 -1.01 -26.15
CA ASN A 226 31.89 0.27 -26.74
C ASN A 226 30.43 0.27 -27.23
N SER A 227 29.68 -0.83 -27.05
CA SER A 227 28.25 -0.83 -27.38
C SER A 227 27.47 -0.07 -26.34
N PRO A 228 26.49 0.77 -26.71
CA PRO A 228 25.64 1.47 -25.76
C PRO A 228 24.96 0.50 -24.80
N GLY A 229 24.72 0.93 -23.58
CA GLY A 229 23.85 0.21 -22.68
C GLY A 229 22.40 0.27 -23.13
N TYR A 230 21.59 -0.71 -22.75
CA TYR A 230 20.19 -0.77 -23.14
C TYR A 230 19.30 -1.32 -22.01
N GLY A 231 17.99 -1.16 -22.15
CA GLY A 231 17.00 -1.32 -21.10
C GLY A 231 17.12 -2.58 -20.27
N SER A 232 16.94 -3.78 -20.89
CA SER A 232 16.92 -5.03 -20.14
C SER A 232 18.23 -5.35 -19.41
N MET A 233 19.38 -4.97 -19.97
CA MET A 233 20.67 -5.18 -19.31
C MET A 233 20.94 -4.16 -18.22
N THR A 234 20.49 -2.91 -18.39
CA THR A 234 20.58 -1.91 -17.33
C THR A 234 19.68 -2.28 -16.14
N ALA A 235 18.46 -2.74 -16.39
CA ALA A 235 17.59 -3.25 -15.32
C ALA A 235 18.19 -4.52 -14.67
N ALA A 236 18.79 -5.42 -15.45
CA ALA A 236 19.51 -6.60 -14.93
C ALA A 236 20.64 -6.25 -13.98
N GLY A 237 21.49 -5.28 -14.39
CA GLY A 237 22.60 -4.79 -13.57
C GLY A 237 22.10 -4.15 -12.29
N LEU A 238 21.13 -3.29 -12.39
CA LEU A 238 20.54 -2.58 -11.24
C LEU A 238 19.88 -3.55 -10.24
N ALA A 239 19.09 -4.52 -10.73
CA ALA A 239 18.49 -5.56 -9.88
C ALA A 239 19.57 -6.41 -9.18
N THR A 240 20.64 -6.77 -9.89
CA THR A 240 21.78 -7.51 -9.30
C THR A 240 22.48 -6.70 -8.20
N LEU A 241 22.70 -5.40 -8.42
CA LEU A 241 23.31 -4.56 -7.38
C LEU A 241 22.41 -4.47 -6.15
N PHE A 242 21.08 -4.35 -6.30
CA PHE A 242 20.16 -4.38 -5.15
C PHE A 242 20.23 -5.71 -4.39
N ILE A 243 20.18 -6.85 -5.10
CA ILE A 243 20.24 -8.17 -4.47
C ILE A 243 21.56 -8.37 -3.74
N THR A 244 22.68 -8.07 -4.38
CA THR A 244 24.01 -8.30 -3.78
C THR A 244 24.27 -7.34 -2.62
N SER A 245 23.83 -6.09 -2.70
CA SER A 245 23.91 -5.15 -1.56
C SER A 245 23.08 -5.67 -0.38
N ASP A 246 21.85 -6.13 -0.62
CA ASP A 246 20.97 -6.67 0.42
C ASP A 246 21.56 -7.88 1.18
N LEU A 247 22.38 -8.67 0.50
CA LEU A 247 23.02 -9.86 1.07
C LEU A 247 24.39 -9.58 1.71
N LEU A 248 25.09 -8.56 1.24
CA LEU A 248 26.46 -8.25 1.70
C LEU A 248 26.53 -7.14 2.77
N GLU A 249 25.57 -6.18 2.76
CA GLU A 249 25.57 -5.03 3.68
C GLU A 249 25.30 -5.35 5.16
N PRO A 250 24.47 -6.36 5.56
CA PRO A 250 24.20 -6.60 6.98
C PRO A 250 25.42 -6.78 7.85
N GLY A 251 26.53 -7.25 7.29
CA GLY A 251 27.82 -7.38 7.98
C GLY A 251 28.67 -6.10 8.05
N SER A 252 28.24 -5.02 7.41
CA SER A 252 29.05 -3.80 7.25
C SER A 252 28.82 -2.74 8.34
N GLY A 253 27.86 -2.95 9.24
CA GLY A 253 27.50 -2.02 10.31
C GLY A 253 26.57 -0.88 9.88
N CYS A 254 26.18 -0.02 10.85
CA CYS A 254 25.27 1.08 10.59
C CYS A 254 25.83 2.06 9.54
N PRO A 255 25.03 2.51 8.55
CA PRO A 255 25.44 3.53 7.58
C PRO A 255 25.93 4.85 8.20
N CYS A 256 25.43 5.21 9.38
CA CYS A 256 25.80 6.42 10.10
C CYS A 256 27.13 6.32 10.86
N GLY A 257 27.71 5.12 10.95
CA GLY A 257 28.97 4.90 11.65
C GLY A 257 30.20 5.36 10.84
N PRO A 258 31.28 5.89 11.48
CA PRO A 258 32.52 6.22 10.80
C PRO A 258 33.25 4.94 10.36
N GLY A 259 33.84 4.92 9.15
CA GLY A 259 34.70 3.83 8.74
C GLY A 259 34.83 3.59 7.23
N ARG A 260 35.70 2.63 6.86
CA ARG A 260 35.91 2.22 5.44
C ARG A 260 34.63 1.75 4.75
N SER A 261 33.72 1.15 5.50
CA SER A 261 32.41 0.70 4.99
C SER A 261 31.54 1.86 4.48
N ALA A 262 31.61 3.06 5.08
CA ALA A 262 30.87 4.23 4.64
C ALA A 262 31.30 4.68 3.23
N LYS A 263 32.62 4.68 2.93
CA LYS A 263 33.13 5.04 1.58
C LYS A 263 32.69 4.03 0.52
N ALA A 264 32.79 2.73 0.81
CA ALA A 264 32.40 1.68 -0.13
C ALA A 264 30.89 1.71 -0.40
N ARG A 265 30.06 1.96 0.63
CA ARG A 265 28.61 2.17 0.45
C ARG A 265 28.31 3.42 -0.38
N GLY A 266 29.05 4.51 -0.15
CA GLY A 266 28.92 5.73 -0.96
C GLY A 266 29.22 5.49 -2.43
N ASP A 267 30.22 4.65 -2.76
CA ASP A 267 30.50 4.25 -4.14
C ASP A 267 29.36 3.39 -4.72
N MET A 268 28.89 2.39 -3.99
CA MET A 268 27.78 1.56 -4.39
C MET A 268 26.52 2.38 -4.65
N ASN A 269 26.17 3.28 -3.71
CA ASN A 269 25.01 4.13 -3.84
C ASN A 269 25.10 5.03 -5.09
N ARG A 270 26.25 5.64 -5.37
CA ARG A 270 26.46 6.42 -6.60
C ARG A 270 26.25 5.60 -7.87
N ARG A 271 26.70 4.33 -7.89
CA ARG A 271 26.51 3.43 -9.02
C ARG A 271 25.04 3.06 -9.22
N ILE A 272 24.32 2.78 -8.14
CA ILE A 272 22.86 2.55 -8.16
C ILE A 272 22.13 3.81 -8.63
N ASP A 273 22.49 5.00 -8.09
CA ASP A 273 21.84 6.26 -8.46
C ASP A 273 22.06 6.63 -9.92
N ALA A 274 23.25 6.36 -10.48
CA ALA A 274 23.52 6.56 -11.91
C ALA A 274 22.63 5.67 -12.78
N ALA A 275 22.46 4.40 -12.43
CA ALA A 275 21.59 3.48 -13.16
C ALA A 275 20.09 3.85 -13.01
N LEU A 276 19.65 4.26 -11.82
CA LEU A 276 18.29 4.78 -11.63
C LEU A 276 18.06 6.03 -12.49
N LYS A 277 19.05 6.92 -12.57
CA LYS A 277 18.95 8.10 -13.43
C LYS A 277 18.84 7.74 -14.91
N TRP A 278 19.57 6.70 -15.34
CA TRP A 278 19.40 6.17 -16.70
C TRP A 278 17.98 5.65 -16.93
N MET A 279 17.41 4.92 -15.95
CA MET A 279 16.02 4.44 -16.01
C MET A 279 15.01 5.61 -16.10
N GLU A 280 15.20 6.67 -15.33
CA GLU A 280 14.34 7.88 -15.37
C GLU A 280 14.30 8.53 -16.75
N VAL A 281 15.43 8.53 -17.47
CA VAL A 281 15.56 9.20 -18.77
C VAL A 281 15.06 8.32 -19.92
N ASN A 282 15.22 7.00 -19.79
CA ASN A 282 15.05 6.08 -20.92
C ASN A 282 13.85 5.13 -20.78
N PHE A 283 13.16 5.12 -19.63
CA PHE A 283 12.03 4.22 -19.43
C PHE A 283 10.95 4.41 -20.49
N THR A 284 10.52 3.31 -21.08
CA THR A 284 9.32 3.19 -21.91
C THR A 284 8.73 1.80 -21.74
N PRO A 285 7.40 1.65 -21.63
CA PRO A 285 6.76 0.34 -21.52
C PRO A 285 6.64 -0.40 -22.86
N ASP A 286 6.77 0.32 -24.00
CA ASP A 286 6.44 -0.18 -25.32
C ASP A 286 7.63 -0.75 -26.08
N ALA A 287 8.85 -0.54 -25.57
CA ALA A 287 10.09 -0.95 -26.19
C ALA A 287 11.16 -1.30 -25.16
N ASN A 288 12.14 -2.13 -25.53
CA ASN A 288 13.39 -2.32 -24.80
C ASN A 288 14.32 -1.14 -25.20
N PRO A 289 14.43 -0.08 -24.36
CA PRO A 289 15.03 1.17 -24.78
C PRO A 289 16.51 1.01 -25.14
N GLN A 290 16.94 1.69 -26.19
CA GLN A 290 18.29 1.66 -26.75
C GLN A 290 18.77 0.27 -27.25
N CYS A 291 17.90 -0.74 -27.30
CA CYS A 291 18.19 -2.00 -27.96
C CYS A 291 18.20 -1.81 -29.49
N ILE A 292 19.06 -2.55 -30.21
CA ILE A 292 19.15 -2.49 -31.69
C ILE A 292 17.79 -2.81 -32.32
N ASP A 293 17.09 -3.83 -31.81
CA ASP A 293 15.67 -4.06 -32.09
C ASP A 293 14.86 -3.71 -30.82
N PRO A 294 14.18 -2.57 -30.78
CA PRO A 294 13.44 -2.14 -29.60
C PRO A 294 12.27 -3.05 -29.24
N THR A 295 11.74 -3.84 -30.17
CA THR A 295 10.66 -4.80 -29.92
C THR A 295 11.18 -6.12 -29.35
N TRP A 296 12.47 -6.39 -29.56
CA TRP A 296 13.10 -7.63 -29.09
C TRP A 296 13.15 -7.70 -27.57
N MET A 297 12.66 -8.80 -27.04
CA MET A 297 12.65 -9.08 -25.59
C MET A 297 11.97 -7.99 -24.74
N ARG A 298 10.94 -7.29 -25.29
CA ARG A 298 10.21 -6.23 -24.55
C ARG A 298 9.59 -6.76 -23.25
N LEU A 299 8.98 -7.92 -23.22
CA LEU A 299 8.38 -8.49 -22.00
C LEU A 299 9.44 -8.93 -20.98
N TYR A 300 10.62 -9.36 -21.44
CA TYR A 300 11.77 -9.58 -20.57
C TYR A 300 12.29 -8.25 -19.96
N TRP A 301 12.28 -7.17 -20.76
CA TRP A 301 12.57 -5.83 -20.25
C TRP A 301 11.60 -5.44 -19.15
N LEU A 302 10.29 -5.52 -19.38
CA LEU A 302 9.27 -5.18 -18.36
C LEU A 302 9.40 -6.07 -17.12
N TYR A 303 9.64 -7.37 -17.26
CA TYR A 303 9.92 -8.24 -16.13
C TYR A 303 11.16 -7.79 -15.33
N SER A 304 12.21 -7.32 -16.02
CA SER A 304 13.40 -6.77 -15.34
C SER A 304 13.10 -5.43 -14.66
N VAL A 305 12.26 -4.57 -15.26
CA VAL A 305 11.74 -3.33 -14.65
C VAL A 305 10.97 -3.63 -13.37
N GLU A 306 10.09 -4.63 -13.39
CA GLU A 306 9.35 -5.06 -12.20
C GLU A 306 10.32 -5.41 -11.06
N ARG A 307 11.39 -6.17 -11.35
CA ARG A 307 12.42 -6.51 -10.36
C ARG A 307 13.10 -5.26 -9.78
N VAL A 308 13.42 -4.29 -10.61
CA VAL A 308 14.00 -3.02 -10.16
C VAL A 308 13.01 -2.24 -9.32
N GLY A 309 11.77 -2.09 -9.77
CA GLY A 309 10.72 -1.36 -9.04
C GLY A 309 10.46 -1.96 -7.64
N MET A 310 10.34 -3.29 -7.58
CA MET A 310 10.14 -4.03 -6.32
C MET A 310 11.35 -3.93 -5.37
N ALA A 311 12.57 -4.01 -5.89
CA ALA A 311 13.79 -3.97 -5.08
C ALA A 311 14.13 -2.55 -4.62
N SER A 312 13.93 -1.54 -5.48
CA SER A 312 14.23 -0.14 -5.19
C SER A 312 13.13 0.59 -4.42
N GLY A 313 11.88 0.14 -4.59
CA GLY A 313 10.69 0.81 -4.09
C GLY A 313 10.25 2.03 -4.92
N TYR A 314 10.96 2.43 -5.96
CA TYR A 314 10.53 3.55 -6.80
C TYR A 314 9.24 3.21 -7.54
N GLN A 315 8.21 4.02 -7.34
CA GLN A 315 6.96 3.95 -8.08
C GLN A 315 7.11 4.56 -9.48
N TYR A 316 7.98 5.55 -9.58
CA TYR A 316 8.22 6.30 -10.81
C TYR A 316 9.68 6.17 -11.26
N PHE A 317 9.87 6.01 -12.58
CA PHE A 317 11.12 6.33 -13.25
C PHE A 317 10.91 7.60 -14.05
N GLY A 318 11.46 8.72 -13.57
CA GLY A 318 11.13 10.05 -14.09
C GLY A 318 9.66 10.41 -13.85
N ALA A 319 8.92 10.65 -14.92
CA ALA A 319 7.47 10.94 -14.87
C ALA A 319 6.59 9.68 -15.04
N HIS A 320 7.19 8.51 -15.26
CA HIS A 320 6.52 7.29 -15.67
C HIS A 320 6.20 6.39 -14.47
N ASN A 321 4.93 6.13 -14.22
CA ASN A 321 4.50 5.05 -13.32
C ASN A 321 4.73 3.70 -14.01
N TRP A 322 5.86 3.08 -13.69
CA TRP A 322 6.33 1.90 -14.40
C TRP A 322 5.32 0.74 -14.38
N TYR A 323 4.56 0.58 -13.28
CA TYR A 323 3.60 -0.51 -13.20
C TYR A 323 2.32 -0.21 -13.98
N GLN A 324 1.74 0.97 -13.81
CA GLN A 324 0.50 1.34 -14.48
C GLN A 324 0.67 1.39 -16.01
N GLU A 325 1.73 2.06 -16.49
CA GLU A 325 2.02 2.16 -17.90
C GLU A 325 2.44 0.80 -18.49
N GLY A 326 3.26 0.03 -17.75
CA GLY A 326 3.66 -1.32 -18.16
C GLY A 326 2.48 -2.28 -18.23
N ALA A 327 1.56 -2.25 -17.26
CA ALA A 327 0.35 -3.08 -17.30
C ALA A 327 -0.55 -2.72 -18.50
N GLN A 328 -0.73 -1.41 -18.77
CA GLN A 328 -1.45 -0.96 -19.98
C GLN A 328 -0.82 -1.50 -21.26
N SER A 329 0.51 -1.41 -21.37
CA SER A 329 1.25 -1.91 -22.54
C SER A 329 1.18 -3.43 -22.67
N VAL A 330 1.30 -4.17 -21.57
CA VAL A 330 1.17 -5.65 -21.57
C VAL A 330 -0.21 -6.09 -22.00
N LEU A 331 -1.28 -5.47 -21.47
CA LEU A 331 -2.66 -5.81 -21.78
C LEU A 331 -3.09 -5.44 -23.21
N SER A 332 -2.43 -4.45 -23.81
CA SER A 332 -2.71 -4.03 -25.19
C SER A 332 -2.01 -4.91 -26.26
N THR A 333 -1.22 -5.90 -25.85
CA THR A 333 -0.40 -6.73 -26.76
C THR A 333 -0.77 -8.21 -26.66
N SER A 334 -0.66 -8.94 -27.78
CA SER A 334 -0.78 -10.40 -27.79
C SER A 334 0.53 -11.07 -27.34
N TRP A 335 0.44 -12.07 -26.47
CA TRP A 335 1.57 -12.89 -26.01
C TRP A 335 1.73 -14.10 -26.91
N ARG A 336 2.77 -14.08 -27.77
CA ARG A 336 2.90 -15.03 -28.86
C ARG A 336 3.69 -16.29 -28.53
N THR A 337 4.65 -16.17 -27.61
CA THR A 337 5.50 -17.28 -27.19
C THR A 337 5.25 -17.63 -25.73
N LEU A 338 5.63 -18.83 -25.29
CA LEU A 338 5.51 -19.20 -23.88
C LEU A 338 6.35 -18.29 -22.96
N PRO A 339 7.58 -17.90 -23.29
CA PRO A 339 8.31 -16.91 -22.50
C PRO A 339 7.60 -15.57 -22.40
N ASP A 340 7.01 -15.08 -23.51
CA ASP A 340 6.24 -13.82 -23.47
C ASP A 340 5.05 -13.91 -22.51
N LEU A 341 4.29 -14.99 -22.59
CA LEU A 341 3.17 -15.25 -21.71
C LEU A 341 3.61 -15.28 -20.23
N CYS A 342 4.68 -16.01 -19.93
CA CYS A 342 5.20 -16.12 -18.57
C CYS A 342 5.72 -14.79 -18.04
N PHE A 343 6.48 -14.03 -18.81
CA PHE A 343 6.99 -12.72 -18.40
C PHE A 343 5.85 -11.71 -18.19
N ALA A 344 4.86 -11.70 -19.09
CA ALA A 344 3.67 -10.87 -18.95
C ALA A 344 2.92 -11.16 -17.64
N MET A 345 2.65 -12.43 -17.36
CA MET A 345 1.93 -12.85 -16.16
C MET A 345 2.71 -12.53 -14.88
N LEU A 346 4.02 -12.76 -14.86
CA LEU A 346 4.88 -12.44 -13.71
C LEU A 346 4.89 -10.93 -13.44
N PHE A 347 5.02 -10.10 -14.50
CA PHE A 347 4.95 -8.65 -14.38
C PHE A 347 3.61 -8.18 -13.82
N LEU A 348 2.51 -8.65 -14.41
CA LEU A 348 1.16 -8.24 -14.00
C LEU A 348 0.85 -8.66 -12.56
N TYR A 349 1.14 -9.90 -12.19
CA TYR A 349 0.78 -10.43 -10.88
C TYR A 349 1.59 -9.83 -9.74
N LYS A 350 2.91 -9.69 -9.91
CA LYS A 350 3.79 -9.15 -8.86
C LYS A 350 3.60 -7.66 -8.65
N GLY A 351 3.50 -6.91 -9.75
CA GLY A 351 3.43 -5.46 -9.71
C GLY A 351 2.16 -4.92 -9.03
N ARG A 352 1.06 -5.69 -8.97
CA ARG A 352 -0.20 -5.27 -8.34
C ARG A 352 -0.27 -5.45 -6.82
N ALA A 353 0.73 -6.09 -6.20
CA ALA A 353 0.69 -6.35 -4.77
C ALA A 353 0.44 -5.08 -3.95
N PRO A 354 -0.37 -5.15 -2.88
CA PRO A 354 -0.69 -4.01 -2.04
C PRO A 354 0.54 -3.37 -1.40
N VAL A 355 0.50 -2.07 -1.22
CA VAL A 355 1.61 -1.30 -0.63
C VAL A 355 1.41 -1.14 0.88
N LEU A 356 2.38 -1.60 1.68
CA LEU A 356 2.36 -1.48 3.15
C LEU A 356 2.82 -0.11 3.64
N TYR A 357 3.93 0.36 3.09
CA TYR A 357 4.61 1.58 3.50
C TYR A 357 4.98 2.43 2.28
N ASN A 358 4.66 3.70 2.35
CA ASN A 358 5.24 4.74 1.51
C ASN A 358 6.43 5.35 2.24
N LYS A 359 7.65 5.28 1.68
CA LYS A 359 8.80 6.02 2.18
C LYS A 359 8.87 7.38 1.50
N LEU A 360 8.84 8.45 2.29
CA LEU A 360 8.80 9.80 1.74
C LEU A 360 10.15 10.23 1.18
N GLN A 361 10.17 10.60 -0.10
CA GLN A 361 11.28 11.28 -0.76
C GLN A 361 11.09 12.79 -0.65
N PHE A 362 12.12 13.48 -0.16
CA PHE A 362 12.16 14.94 -0.08
C PHE A 362 13.56 15.48 -0.40
N LYS A 363 13.71 16.78 -0.53
CA LYS A 363 15.03 17.42 -0.72
C LYS A 363 15.84 17.33 0.56
N GLY A 364 16.93 16.55 0.55
CA GLY A 364 17.82 16.34 1.70
C GLY A 364 18.18 14.88 1.93
N GLU A 365 18.68 14.57 3.10
CA GLU A 365 19.19 13.24 3.47
C GLU A 365 18.07 12.37 4.08
N TRP A 366 17.23 11.80 3.21
CA TRP A 366 16.08 10.99 3.60
C TRP A 366 16.31 9.47 3.45
N ASN A 367 17.34 9.02 2.73
CA ASN A 367 17.48 7.62 2.31
C ASN A 367 18.86 7.01 2.62
N ASN A 368 19.48 7.38 3.73
CA ASN A 368 20.74 6.79 4.16
C ASN A 368 20.59 5.32 4.61
N HIS A 369 19.40 4.90 5.05
CA HIS A 369 19.03 3.51 5.30
C HIS A 369 18.15 2.99 4.15
N ARG A 370 18.76 2.69 2.99
CA ARG A 370 18.05 2.35 1.75
C ARG A 370 17.24 1.05 1.84
N ARG A 371 17.59 0.15 2.76
CA ARG A 371 16.97 -1.19 2.88
C ARG A 371 16.05 -1.35 4.09
N ASP A 372 15.81 -0.29 4.86
CA ASP A 372 15.01 -0.33 6.08
C ASP A 372 13.60 -0.88 5.83
N ILE A 373 12.79 -0.17 5.07
CA ILE A 373 11.40 -0.59 4.76
C ILE A 373 11.34 -1.85 3.89
N ALA A 374 12.30 -2.04 2.97
CA ALA A 374 12.38 -3.29 2.19
C ALA A 374 12.54 -4.52 3.08
N ASN A 375 13.42 -4.44 4.08
CA ASN A 375 13.68 -5.54 5.01
C ASN A 375 12.52 -5.74 6.00
N LEU A 376 11.90 -4.65 6.48
CA LEU A 376 10.69 -4.73 7.28
C LEU A 376 9.55 -5.39 6.48
N THR A 377 9.32 -4.96 5.23
CA THR A 377 8.30 -5.54 4.36
C THR A 377 8.55 -7.03 4.12
N SER A 378 9.80 -7.44 3.86
CA SER A 378 10.17 -8.86 3.74
C SER A 378 9.87 -9.66 5.02
N TYR A 379 10.11 -9.08 6.19
CA TYR A 379 9.77 -9.71 7.47
C TYR A 379 8.24 -9.88 7.62
N ILE A 380 7.47 -8.84 7.25
CA ILE A 380 5.99 -8.87 7.31
C ILE A 380 5.42 -9.90 6.34
N ILE A 381 5.94 -9.98 5.09
CA ILE A 381 5.54 -10.99 4.09
C ILE A 381 5.69 -12.40 4.66
N LYS A 382 6.83 -12.70 5.29
CA LYS A 382 7.07 -14.01 5.92
C LYS A 382 6.14 -14.28 7.10
N ALA A 383 5.85 -13.27 7.92
CA ALA A 383 4.99 -13.42 9.11
C ALA A 383 3.51 -13.53 8.75
N LYS A 384 3.07 -12.94 7.65
CA LYS A 384 1.66 -12.90 7.20
C LYS A 384 1.36 -13.90 6.08
N GLU A 385 2.38 -14.49 5.47
CA GLU A 385 2.27 -15.38 4.28
C GLU A 385 1.48 -14.72 3.13
N GLN A 386 1.58 -13.40 3.02
CA GLN A 386 0.89 -12.59 2.03
C GLN A 386 1.88 -11.68 1.30
N LEU A 387 1.71 -11.54 -0.03
CA LEU A 387 2.56 -10.67 -0.84
C LEU A 387 2.20 -9.20 -0.60
N PHE A 388 3.21 -8.41 -0.29
CA PHE A 388 3.14 -6.97 -0.10
C PHE A 388 4.28 -6.26 -0.82
N GLN A 389 4.10 -4.96 -1.02
CA GLN A 389 5.13 -4.05 -1.52
C GLN A 389 5.36 -2.91 -0.54
N TRP A 390 6.43 -2.20 -0.78
CA TRP A 390 6.71 -0.87 -0.27
C TRP A 390 7.06 0.03 -1.44
N GLN A 391 6.94 1.33 -1.28
CA GLN A 391 7.32 2.25 -2.35
C GLN A 391 7.87 3.56 -1.82
N ILE A 392 8.60 4.27 -2.70
CA ILE A 392 9.08 5.63 -2.48
C ILE A 392 8.12 6.57 -3.19
N VAL A 393 7.68 7.61 -2.47
CA VAL A 393 6.74 8.62 -2.98
C VAL A 393 7.22 10.01 -2.59
N GLY A 394 7.06 10.99 -3.49
CA GLY A 394 7.32 12.40 -3.20
C GLY A 394 6.05 13.17 -2.89
N LEU A 395 6.15 14.34 -2.24
CA LEU A 395 4.99 15.19 -1.90
C LEU A 395 4.34 15.86 -3.13
N LEU A 396 4.94 15.79 -4.31
CA LEU A 396 4.32 16.22 -5.56
C LEU A 396 3.29 15.21 -6.11
N ALA A 397 3.34 13.95 -5.65
CA ALA A 397 2.38 12.93 -6.07
C ALA A 397 0.95 13.31 -5.66
N PRO A 398 -0.10 12.90 -6.38
CA PRO A 398 -1.49 13.06 -5.97
C PRO A 398 -1.77 12.46 -4.57
N MET A 399 -2.82 12.93 -3.90
CA MET A 399 -3.17 12.42 -2.56
C MET A 399 -3.52 10.93 -2.58
N GLU A 400 -4.17 10.45 -3.64
CA GLU A 400 -4.53 9.06 -3.86
C GLU A 400 -3.30 8.14 -3.85
N GLU A 401 -2.16 8.62 -4.38
CA GLU A 401 -0.91 7.86 -4.38
C GLU A 401 -0.23 7.86 -3.01
N LEU A 402 -0.34 8.95 -2.25
CA LEU A 402 0.09 8.95 -0.84
C LEU A 402 -0.73 7.94 -0.03
N HIS A 403 -2.02 7.80 -0.34
CA HIS A 403 -2.92 6.81 0.26
C HIS A 403 -2.84 5.41 -0.35
N ALA A 404 -1.95 5.16 -1.32
CA ALA A 404 -1.68 3.80 -1.80
C ALA A 404 -1.14 2.89 -0.68
N ALA A 405 -0.52 3.49 0.35
CA ALA A 405 -0.15 2.81 1.59
C ALA A 405 -0.82 3.48 2.80
N PRO A 406 -1.19 2.73 3.84
CA PRO A 406 -1.75 3.28 5.07
C PRO A 406 -0.75 4.09 5.89
N ILE A 407 0.55 3.87 5.68
CA ILE A 407 1.63 4.47 6.48
C ILE A 407 2.60 5.21 5.57
N LEU A 408 2.77 6.51 5.81
CA LEU A 408 3.83 7.33 5.24
C LEU A 408 5.01 7.37 6.23
N TYR A 409 6.11 6.74 5.84
CA TYR A 409 7.34 6.69 6.63
C TYR A 409 8.29 7.81 6.23
N ILE A 410 8.67 8.61 7.20
CA ILE A 410 9.59 9.75 7.06
C ILE A 410 10.81 9.51 7.94
N THR A 411 11.98 9.38 7.34
CA THR A 411 13.26 9.32 8.06
C THR A 411 14.17 10.41 7.55
N ALA A 412 14.95 11.02 8.42
CA ALA A 412 15.84 12.15 8.11
C ALA A 412 17.15 12.08 8.89
N GLU A 413 18.26 12.31 8.20
CA GLU A 413 19.58 12.47 8.84
C GLU A 413 19.89 13.93 9.16
N THR A 414 19.32 14.85 8.38
CA THR A 414 19.37 16.30 8.62
C THR A 414 17.96 16.86 8.69
N PRO A 415 17.73 17.98 9.40
CA PRO A 415 16.41 18.62 9.43
C PRO A 415 15.87 18.87 8.02
N PRO A 416 14.69 18.31 7.66
CA PRO A 416 14.06 18.53 6.37
C PRO A 416 13.66 19.99 6.13
N GLU A 417 13.78 20.44 4.88
CA GLU A 417 13.31 21.75 4.43
C GLU A 417 11.92 21.61 3.76
N PHE A 418 10.87 21.43 4.55
CA PHE A 418 9.49 21.37 4.02
C PHE A 418 8.94 22.78 3.79
N SER A 419 8.43 23.01 2.58
CA SER A 419 7.68 24.23 2.24
C SER A 419 6.29 24.25 2.92
N GLU A 420 5.62 25.40 2.93
CA GLU A 420 4.24 25.49 3.44
C GLU A 420 3.27 24.58 2.66
N ALA A 421 3.51 24.38 1.36
CA ALA A 421 2.74 23.43 0.56
C ALA A 421 2.95 21.98 1.01
N ASP A 422 4.20 21.62 1.34
CA ASP A 422 4.53 20.29 1.87
C ASP A 422 3.88 20.04 3.23
N LYS A 423 3.94 21.03 4.14
CA LYS A 423 3.30 20.98 5.46
C LYS A 423 1.79 20.81 5.32
N LYS A 424 1.17 21.60 4.44
CA LYS A 424 -0.27 21.50 4.16
C LYS A 424 -0.63 20.10 3.63
N LYS A 425 0.19 19.53 2.75
CA LYS A 425 -0.04 18.21 2.18
C LYS A 425 0.14 17.09 3.20
N LEU A 426 1.12 17.18 4.09
CA LEU A 426 1.29 16.24 5.21
C LEU A 426 0.12 16.33 6.20
N ARG A 427 -0.38 17.53 6.45
CA ARG A 427 -1.59 17.75 7.24
C ARG A 427 -2.82 17.12 6.56
N GLU A 428 -3.05 17.40 5.29
CA GLU A 428 -4.13 16.82 4.48
C GLU A 428 -4.08 15.30 4.48
N PHE A 429 -2.88 14.70 4.34
CA PHE A 429 -2.71 13.24 4.39
C PHE A 429 -3.22 12.64 5.71
N THR A 430 -2.94 13.28 6.85
CA THR A 430 -3.45 12.81 8.15
C THR A 430 -4.94 13.07 8.33
N ASP A 431 -5.45 14.20 7.85
CA ASP A 431 -6.87 14.57 7.93
C ASP A 431 -7.73 13.71 6.98
N THR A 432 -7.13 13.06 5.99
CA THR A 432 -7.78 12.10 5.09
C THR A 432 -7.49 10.63 5.44
N GLY A 433 -7.13 10.33 6.69
CA GLY A 433 -7.02 8.98 7.23
C GLY A 433 -5.63 8.36 7.21
N GLY A 434 -4.62 9.02 6.63
CA GLY A 434 -3.24 8.54 6.58
C GLY A 434 -2.54 8.53 7.93
N THR A 435 -1.60 7.61 8.13
CA THR A 435 -0.77 7.51 9.34
C THR A 435 0.68 7.84 9.00
N ILE A 436 1.30 8.71 9.80
CA ILE A 436 2.72 9.05 9.64
C ILE A 436 3.56 8.30 10.68
N LEU A 437 4.64 7.68 10.22
CA LEU A 437 5.75 7.22 11.06
C LEU A 437 6.96 8.12 10.79
N PHE A 438 7.41 8.86 11.81
CA PHE A 438 8.62 9.69 11.73
C PHE A 438 9.74 9.13 12.59
N GLU A 439 10.97 9.24 12.09
CA GLU A 439 12.19 8.88 12.82
C GLU A 439 13.34 9.84 12.50
N ALA A 440 14.08 10.24 13.52
CA ALA A 440 15.37 10.87 13.35
C ALA A 440 16.43 9.77 13.11
N SER A 441 16.89 9.63 11.87
CA SER A 441 17.88 8.61 11.49
C SER A 441 19.10 8.63 12.42
N CYS A 442 19.50 7.45 12.88
CA CYS A 442 20.57 7.27 13.86
C CYS A 442 20.42 8.13 15.13
N GLY A 443 19.20 8.52 15.46
CA GLY A 443 18.90 9.32 16.64
C GLY A 443 19.45 10.75 16.60
N ASN A 444 19.65 11.33 15.41
CA ASN A 444 20.27 12.64 15.24
C ASN A 444 19.59 13.72 16.10
N PRO A 445 20.32 14.39 17.04
CA PRO A 445 19.73 15.36 17.97
C PRO A 445 19.14 16.60 17.29
N ALA A 446 19.73 17.06 16.18
CA ALA A 446 19.24 18.23 15.45
C ALA A 446 17.89 17.93 14.79
N VAL A 447 17.74 16.75 14.21
CA VAL A 447 16.44 16.29 13.63
C VAL A 447 15.39 16.09 14.73
N ARG A 448 15.77 15.53 15.88
CA ARG A 448 14.86 15.39 17.03
C ARG A 448 14.36 16.73 17.55
N ALA A 449 15.23 17.73 17.65
CA ALA A 449 14.85 19.08 18.09
C ALA A 449 13.94 19.76 17.05
N TRP A 450 14.30 19.67 15.78
CA TRP A 450 13.52 20.19 14.67
C TRP A 450 12.11 19.58 14.62
N PHE A 451 11.98 18.26 14.75
CA PHE A 451 10.69 17.57 14.64
C PHE A 451 9.67 18.03 15.69
N LYS A 452 10.10 18.30 16.92
CA LYS A 452 9.18 18.80 17.97
C LYS A 452 8.57 20.15 17.60
N THR A 453 9.35 21.02 16.96
CA THR A 453 8.86 22.34 16.48
C THR A 453 7.95 22.14 15.26
N PHE A 454 8.37 21.31 14.31
CA PHE A 454 7.61 20.99 13.11
C PHE A 454 6.24 20.36 13.43
N ALA A 455 6.20 19.40 14.34
CA ALA A 455 4.95 18.76 14.74
C ALA A 455 3.95 19.77 15.36
N LYS A 456 4.45 20.68 16.20
CA LYS A 456 3.62 21.77 16.78
C LYS A 456 3.16 22.79 15.75
N GLU A 457 3.95 23.01 14.70
CA GLU A 457 3.60 23.94 13.63
C GLU A 457 2.49 23.36 12.72
N VAL A 458 2.61 22.08 12.33
CA VAL A 458 1.67 21.42 11.40
C VAL A 458 0.39 20.96 12.10
N TRP A 459 0.49 20.49 13.34
CA TRP A 459 -0.63 19.96 14.13
C TRP A 459 -0.73 20.66 15.50
N PRO A 460 -0.98 21.96 15.56
CA PRO A 460 -0.96 22.75 16.82
C PRO A 460 -2.04 22.34 17.81
N GLU A 461 -3.11 21.67 17.36
CA GLU A 461 -4.24 21.24 18.19
C GLU A 461 -3.89 20.10 19.15
N TRP A 462 -2.86 19.28 18.79
CA TRP A 462 -2.53 18.09 19.55
C TRP A 462 -1.11 18.12 20.09
N ALA A 463 -0.95 17.67 21.33
CA ALA A 463 0.36 17.59 21.97
C ALA A 463 1.04 16.25 21.67
N LEU A 464 2.31 16.29 21.29
CA LEU A 464 3.15 15.11 21.16
C LEU A 464 3.39 14.49 22.54
N LYS A 465 2.85 13.29 22.81
CA LYS A 465 2.91 12.60 24.09
C LYS A 465 3.52 11.21 23.96
N PRO A 466 4.23 10.70 24.99
CA PRO A 466 4.69 9.31 24.99
C PRO A 466 3.49 8.35 24.98
N LEU A 467 3.56 7.29 24.16
CA LEU A 467 2.54 6.26 24.14
C LEU A 467 2.64 5.34 25.35
N GLY A 468 1.52 5.14 26.04
CA GLY A 468 1.44 4.26 27.20
C GLY A 468 1.55 2.78 26.82
N PRO A 469 1.85 1.90 27.80
CA PRO A 469 2.03 0.47 27.59
C PRO A 469 0.80 -0.25 27.04
N GLU A 470 -0.39 0.31 27.25
CA GLU A 470 -1.66 -0.25 26.80
C GLU A 470 -2.07 0.25 25.42
N HIS A 471 -1.21 1.00 24.72
CA HIS A 471 -1.49 1.46 23.38
C HIS A 471 -1.55 0.28 22.38
N GLY A 472 -2.55 0.26 21.48
CA GLY A 472 -2.82 -0.85 20.57
C GLY A 472 -1.61 -1.28 19.74
N SER A 473 -0.75 -0.35 19.31
CA SER A 473 0.47 -0.67 18.56
C SER A 473 1.52 -1.48 19.35
N PHE A 474 1.35 -1.65 20.66
CA PHE A 474 2.23 -2.50 21.48
C PHE A 474 1.60 -3.84 21.86
N LEU A 475 0.31 -4.01 21.55
CA LEU A 475 -0.47 -5.15 22.04
C LEU A 475 -0.90 -6.11 20.95
N ASP A 476 -1.15 -5.63 19.73
CA ASP A 476 -1.86 -6.39 18.72
C ASP A 476 -1.20 -6.29 17.32
N PRO A 477 -0.92 -7.39 16.62
CA PRO A 477 -1.15 -8.79 17.02
C PRO A 477 -0.09 -9.34 17.99
N TYR A 478 1.02 -8.64 18.21
CA TYR A 478 2.08 -9.06 19.12
C TYR A 478 2.05 -8.22 20.39
N ARG A 479 1.79 -8.85 21.54
CA ARG A 479 1.99 -8.21 22.84
C ARG A 479 3.49 -8.10 23.13
N LEU A 480 4.02 -6.87 22.97
CA LEU A 480 5.45 -6.60 23.09
C LEU A 480 5.86 -6.53 24.57
N ARG A 481 6.75 -7.43 25.01
CA ARG A 481 7.38 -7.35 26.33
C ARG A 481 8.40 -6.24 26.41
N GLN A 482 9.28 -6.15 25.39
CA GLN A 482 10.15 -5.02 25.14
C GLN A 482 9.46 -4.11 24.12
N ARG A 483 9.31 -2.83 24.45
CA ARG A 483 8.60 -1.85 23.62
C ARG A 483 9.58 -0.78 23.15
N PRO A 484 9.47 -0.30 21.91
CA PRO A 484 10.18 0.91 21.49
C PRO A 484 9.62 2.13 22.22
N GLU A 485 10.49 3.13 22.40
CA GLU A 485 10.09 4.44 22.91
C GLU A 485 9.45 5.24 21.77
N ILE A 486 8.12 5.41 21.84
CA ILE A 486 7.32 6.08 20.80
C ILE A 486 6.54 7.22 21.43
N PHE A 487 6.57 8.36 20.77
CA PHE A 487 5.63 9.47 21.01
C PHE A 487 4.56 9.48 19.92
N GLY A 488 3.37 9.99 20.23
CA GLY A 488 2.28 10.07 19.26
C GLY A 488 1.54 11.39 19.31
N LEU A 489 0.97 11.79 18.17
CA LEU A 489 -0.13 12.74 18.10
C LEU A 489 -1.43 11.97 17.98
N ASP A 490 -2.33 12.18 18.94
CA ASP A 490 -3.63 11.52 19.05
C ASP A 490 -4.74 12.56 19.06
N ASP A 491 -5.78 12.33 18.25
CA ASP A 491 -6.90 13.26 18.07
C ASP A 491 -8.18 12.85 18.85
N GLY A 492 -8.04 11.81 19.67
CA GLY A 492 -9.14 11.23 20.45
C GLY A 492 -9.88 10.10 19.73
N LEU A 493 -9.61 9.87 18.44
CA LEU A 493 -10.11 8.73 17.66
C LEU A 493 -8.99 7.75 17.32
N ARG A 494 -7.81 8.28 16.97
CA ARG A 494 -6.64 7.49 16.60
C ARG A 494 -5.34 8.26 16.82
N THR A 495 -4.27 7.54 17.06
CA THR A 495 -2.92 8.10 16.91
C THR A 495 -2.58 8.10 15.42
N PHE A 496 -2.52 9.27 14.82
CA PHE A 496 -2.27 9.45 13.39
C PHE A 496 -0.79 9.73 13.05
N LEU A 497 0.02 10.08 14.05
CA LEU A 497 1.45 10.24 13.89
C LEU A 497 2.20 9.52 15.01
N PHE A 498 3.18 8.73 14.62
CA PHE A 498 4.10 8.00 15.50
C PHE A 498 5.51 8.56 15.31
N TYR A 499 6.13 8.97 16.39
CA TYR A 499 7.51 9.43 16.40
C TYR A 499 8.37 8.43 17.18
N ALA A 500 9.22 7.69 16.46
CA ALA A 500 10.12 6.71 17.05
C ALA A 500 11.40 7.39 17.60
N MET A 501 11.67 7.15 18.89
CA MET A 501 12.92 7.57 19.53
C MET A 501 14.01 6.51 19.38
N ASP A 502 13.62 5.23 19.25
CA ASP A 502 14.52 4.15 18.87
C ASP A 502 14.95 4.27 17.40
N ASP A 503 16.17 3.84 17.11
CA ASP A 503 16.74 3.81 15.76
C ASP A 503 16.19 2.58 15.00
N VAL A 504 14.93 2.72 14.51
CA VAL A 504 14.21 1.65 13.83
C VAL A 504 14.78 1.40 12.43
N SER A 505 15.16 2.46 11.71
CA SER A 505 15.73 2.37 10.36
C SER A 505 17.04 1.57 10.36
N CYS A 506 17.92 1.80 11.32
CA CYS A 506 19.15 1.04 11.46
C CYS A 506 18.86 -0.45 11.76
N ALA A 507 17.93 -0.73 12.70
CA ALA A 507 17.56 -2.10 13.02
C ALA A 507 17.02 -2.86 11.81
N TRP A 508 16.10 -2.25 11.06
CA TRP A 508 15.52 -2.83 9.87
C TRP A 508 16.54 -2.96 8.72
N SER A 509 17.34 -1.93 8.47
CA SER A 509 18.37 -1.93 7.43
C SER A 509 19.41 -3.04 7.63
N LEU A 510 19.84 -3.25 8.87
CA LEU A 510 20.82 -4.28 9.25
C LEU A 510 20.20 -5.69 9.46
N LYS A 511 18.90 -5.85 9.24
CA LYS A 511 18.19 -7.12 9.53
C LYS A 511 18.45 -7.65 10.95
N SER A 512 18.52 -6.75 11.95
CA SER A 512 18.88 -7.07 13.34
C SER A 512 17.81 -7.87 14.08
N VAL A 513 17.18 -8.86 13.42
CA VAL A 513 16.06 -9.64 13.99
C VAL A 513 16.49 -10.37 15.24
N ALA A 514 17.69 -11.00 15.26
CA ALA A 514 18.17 -11.78 16.41
C ALA A 514 18.28 -10.95 17.70
N SER A 515 18.61 -9.66 17.62
CA SER A 515 18.83 -8.79 18.79
C SER A 515 17.74 -7.75 19.00
N ARG A 516 16.95 -7.40 17.97
CA ARG A 516 15.94 -6.34 17.99
C ARG A 516 14.62 -6.77 17.34
N GLU A 517 14.22 -8.03 17.50
CA GLU A 517 12.98 -8.56 16.90
C GLU A 517 11.75 -7.73 17.32
N TYR A 518 11.75 -7.15 18.51
CA TYR A 518 10.65 -6.32 19.00
C TYR A 518 10.35 -5.13 18.09
N LEU A 519 11.36 -4.56 17.38
CA LEU A 519 11.16 -3.48 16.41
C LEU A 519 10.49 -3.98 15.12
N PHE A 520 10.80 -5.19 14.68
CA PHE A 520 10.14 -5.81 13.52
C PHE A 520 8.70 -6.19 13.85
N ARG A 521 8.46 -6.77 15.02
CA ARG A 521 7.10 -7.06 15.52
C ARG A 521 6.29 -5.78 15.70
N TRP A 522 6.92 -4.70 16.20
CA TRP A 522 6.27 -3.41 16.27
C TRP A 522 5.89 -2.87 14.89
N GLY A 523 6.71 -3.06 13.86
CA GLY A 523 6.34 -2.71 12.49
C GLY A 523 5.08 -3.44 12.00
N ILE A 524 4.90 -4.74 12.35
CA ILE A 524 3.65 -5.46 12.09
C ILE A 524 2.48 -4.86 12.88
N ASN A 525 2.70 -4.58 14.16
CA ASN A 525 1.67 -4.00 15.01
C ASN A 525 1.24 -2.61 14.50
N LEU A 526 2.18 -1.79 14.06
CA LEU A 526 1.89 -0.46 13.49
C LEU A 526 1.04 -0.57 12.22
N TYR A 527 1.39 -1.50 11.33
CA TYR A 527 0.55 -1.79 10.15
C TYR A 527 -0.86 -2.23 10.58
N THR A 528 -0.96 -3.15 11.53
CA THR A 528 -2.24 -3.62 12.05
C THR A 528 -3.05 -2.49 12.69
N TYR A 529 -2.38 -1.61 13.43
CA TYR A 529 -2.99 -0.42 14.03
C TYR A 529 -3.53 0.55 12.96
N ALA A 530 -2.73 0.83 11.92
CA ALA A 530 -3.13 1.76 10.87
C ALA A 530 -4.31 1.25 10.01
N THR A 531 -4.50 -0.09 9.93
CA THR A 531 -5.52 -0.70 9.06
C THR A 531 -6.70 -1.33 9.82
N ASP A 532 -6.63 -1.45 11.14
CA ASP A 532 -7.57 -2.23 11.97
C ASP A 532 -7.88 -3.63 11.36
N TYR A 533 -6.85 -4.28 10.79
CA TYR A 533 -6.96 -5.56 10.06
C TYR A 533 -7.74 -5.51 8.73
N SER A 534 -8.11 -4.33 8.26
CA SER A 534 -8.73 -4.21 6.94
C SER A 534 -7.72 -4.61 5.86
N PRO A 535 -8.17 -5.31 4.80
CA PRO A 535 -7.30 -5.63 3.67
C PRO A 535 -6.82 -4.36 2.99
N LEU A 536 -5.56 -4.37 2.57
CA LEU A 536 -5.05 -3.29 1.74
C LEU A 536 -5.65 -3.37 0.34
N ARG A 537 -5.83 -2.22 -0.28
CA ARG A 537 -6.24 -2.12 -1.67
C ARG A 537 -5.15 -2.65 -2.59
N ALA A 538 -5.54 -3.27 -3.70
CA ALA A 538 -4.61 -3.56 -4.78
C ALA A 538 -4.07 -2.24 -5.37
N LYS A 539 -2.87 -2.28 -5.95
CA LYS A 539 -2.16 -1.07 -6.40
C LYS A 539 -2.91 -0.24 -7.45
N LEU A 540 -3.80 -0.88 -8.23
CA LEU A 540 -4.62 -0.22 -9.27
C LEU A 540 -6.06 0.08 -8.81
N GLU A 541 -6.43 -0.26 -7.58
CA GLU A 541 -7.73 0.09 -7.03
C GLU A 541 -7.74 1.55 -6.56
N THR A 542 -8.68 2.34 -7.08
CA THR A 542 -8.94 3.69 -6.60
C THR A 542 -10.01 3.69 -5.50
N ALA A 543 -10.02 4.72 -4.66
CA ALA A 543 -11.02 4.86 -3.61
C ALA A 543 -12.46 4.89 -4.14
N ASP A 544 -12.65 5.35 -5.38
CA ASP A 544 -13.95 5.47 -6.04
C ASP A 544 -14.42 4.17 -6.72
N SER A 545 -13.58 3.13 -6.77
CA SER A 545 -13.93 1.85 -7.41
C SER A 545 -14.88 0.97 -6.58
N ALA A 546 -15.07 1.27 -5.30
CA ALA A 546 -16.02 0.57 -4.45
C ALA A 546 -17.46 0.89 -4.89
N LYS A 547 -18.08 0.01 -5.72
CA LYS A 547 -19.51 0.11 -6.01
C LYS A 547 -20.29 -0.04 -4.71
N PRO A 548 -21.33 0.81 -4.48
CA PRO A 548 -22.23 0.62 -3.34
C PRO A 548 -22.82 -0.78 -3.37
N SER A 549 -23.01 -1.37 -2.19
CA SER A 549 -23.72 -2.65 -2.12
C SER A 549 -25.13 -2.51 -2.68
N GLU A 550 -25.68 -3.60 -3.26
CA GLU A 550 -27.04 -3.62 -3.79
C GLU A 550 -28.09 -3.17 -2.76
N ARG A 551 -27.82 -3.41 -1.47
CA ARG A 551 -28.68 -3.02 -0.35
C ARG A 551 -28.92 -1.52 -0.27
N TYR A 552 -27.92 -0.69 -0.58
CA TYR A 552 -27.98 0.77 -0.49
C TYR A 552 -27.97 1.45 -1.87
N ALA A 553 -28.13 0.69 -2.94
CA ALA A 553 -28.25 1.21 -4.30
C ALA A 553 -29.62 1.89 -4.57
N THR A 554 -30.63 1.59 -3.75
CA THR A 554 -31.97 2.18 -3.91
C THR A 554 -31.93 3.68 -3.62
N PRO A 555 -32.49 4.52 -4.51
CA PRO A 555 -32.60 5.96 -4.26
C PRO A 555 -33.43 6.27 -3.00
N ILE A 556 -33.01 7.28 -2.26
CA ILE A 556 -33.74 7.79 -1.10
C ILE A 556 -34.97 8.56 -1.60
N GLN A 557 -36.14 8.25 -1.06
CA GLN A 557 -37.34 9.02 -1.33
C GLN A 557 -37.52 10.11 -0.24
N VAL A 558 -37.43 11.37 -0.65
CA VAL A 558 -37.54 12.52 0.25
C VAL A 558 -38.97 13.02 0.30
N GLY A 559 -39.46 13.37 1.49
CA GLY A 559 -40.76 13.98 1.72
C GLY A 559 -40.86 15.43 1.25
N SER A 560 -41.85 16.16 1.77
CA SER A 560 -42.11 17.55 1.36
C SER A 560 -41.00 18.52 1.73
N ARG A 561 -40.29 18.27 2.81
CA ARG A 561 -39.16 19.10 3.25
C ARG A 561 -37.82 18.56 2.70
N GLN A 562 -37.20 19.35 1.85
CA GLN A 562 -36.01 18.98 1.10
C GLN A 562 -34.71 19.59 1.65
N ARG A 563 -34.74 20.23 2.82
CA ARG A 563 -33.58 20.89 3.43
C ARG A 563 -33.56 20.66 4.93
N VAL A 564 -32.41 20.30 5.45
CA VAL A 564 -32.12 20.20 6.89
C VAL A 564 -30.89 21.04 7.20
N THR A 565 -30.97 21.85 8.27
CA THR A 565 -29.86 22.62 8.77
C THR A 565 -29.34 21.99 10.05
N LEU A 566 -27.99 21.86 10.16
CA LEU A 566 -27.32 21.24 11.29
C LEU A 566 -26.24 22.17 11.83
N ALA A 567 -26.18 22.34 13.16
CA ALA A 567 -25.08 23.05 13.82
C ALA A 567 -24.38 22.13 14.83
N ARG A 568 -23.06 22.10 14.80
CA ARG A 568 -22.24 21.42 15.80
C ARG A 568 -22.19 22.24 17.08
N LEU A 569 -22.41 21.59 18.24
CA LEU A 569 -22.41 22.26 19.54
C LEU A 569 -21.02 22.31 20.17
N LYS A 570 -20.67 23.46 20.73
CA LYS A 570 -19.55 23.64 21.66
C LYS A 570 -19.97 23.31 23.08
N TYR A 571 -19.05 22.75 23.83
CA TYR A 571 -19.15 22.50 25.27
C TYR A 571 -17.74 22.52 25.87
N ASP A 572 -17.62 22.51 27.19
CA ASP A 572 -16.34 22.37 27.88
C ASP A 572 -15.88 20.93 27.79
N GLY A 573 -14.98 20.67 26.82
CA GLY A 573 -14.49 19.36 26.47
C GLY A 573 -14.09 19.25 24.98
N PRO A 574 -13.77 18.06 24.48
CA PRO A 574 -13.27 17.85 23.12
C PRO A 574 -14.40 17.85 22.07
N TRP A 575 -15.18 18.92 21.98
CA TRP A 575 -16.34 19.07 21.08
C TRP A 575 -15.97 18.97 19.58
N ALA A 576 -14.70 19.25 19.23
CA ALA A 576 -14.22 19.22 17.86
C ALA A 576 -13.70 17.84 17.40
N THR A 577 -13.83 16.79 18.24
CA THR A 577 -13.37 15.45 17.91
C THR A 577 -13.88 14.98 16.57
N GLY A 578 -12.98 14.56 15.68
CA GLY A 578 -13.28 14.02 14.35
C GLY A 578 -13.64 15.04 13.27
N ARG A 579 -13.73 16.34 13.61
CA ARG A 579 -14.13 17.40 12.67
C ARG A 579 -13.17 17.53 11.49
N GLN A 580 -11.87 17.35 11.71
CA GLN A 580 -10.83 17.40 10.67
C GLN A 580 -11.03 16.39 9.54
N TYR A 581 -11.76 15.30 9.78
CA TYR A 581 -12.07 14.26 8.79
C TYR A 581 -13.26 14.60 7.88
N GLN A 582 -13.90 15.75 8.08
CA GLN A 582 -14.99 16.28 7.26
C GLN A 582 -16.17 15.31 7.04
N PRO A 583 -16.69 14.65 8.08
CA PRO A 583 -17.76 13.65 7.93
C PRO A 583 -19.04 14.19 7.32
N MET A 584 -19.38 15.48 7.62
CA MET A 584 -20.59 16.12 7.07
C MET A 584 -20.45 16.43 5.59
N GLU A 585 -19.27 16.72 5.09
CA GLU A 585 -19.02 16.87 3.65
C GLU A 585 -19.28 15.56 2.90
N ARG A 586 -18.81 14.43 3.45
CA ARG A 586 -19.08 13.09 2.90
C ARG A 586 -20.58 12.78 2.88
N LEU A 587 -21.28 13.07 3.96
CA LEU A 587 -22.74 12.87 4.05
C LEU A 587 -23.48 13.78 3.06
N THR A 588 -23.08 15.05 2.95
CA THR A 588 -23.67 16.01 1.99
C THR A 588 -23.48 15.55 0.55
N GLN A 589 -22.28 15.07 0.21
CA GLN A 589 -22.03 14.52 -1.12
C GLN A 589 -22.88 13.28 -1.41
N PHE A 590 -22.96 12.34 -0.46
CA PHE A 590 -23.80 11.15 -0.60
C PHE A 590 -25.28 11.50 -0.82
N LEU A 591 -25.83 12.49 -0.06
CA LEU A 591 -27.20 12.96 -0.23
C LEU A 591 -27.41 13.60 -1.60
N ARG A 592 -26.48 14.44 -2.06
CA ARG A 592 -26.55 15.08 -3.38
C ARG A 592 -26.60 14.09 -4.53
N ASP A 593 -25.86 13.00 -4.40
CA ASP A 593 -25.78 11.97 -5.45
C ASP A 593 -27.01 11.06 -5.48
N ARG A 594 -27.78 10.98 -4.38
CA ARG A 594 -28.81 9.95 -4.19
C ARG A 594 -30.20 10.45 -3.82
N SER A 595 -30.36 11.74 -3.56
CA SER A 595 -31.65 12.31 -3.13
C SER A 595 -31.76 13.79 -3.50
N PHE A 596 -32.94 14.34 -3.27
CA PHE A 596 -33.16 15.80 -3.31
C PHE A 596 -33.05 16.45 -1.93
N LEU A 597 -32.59 15.72 -0.89
CA LEU A 597 -32.38 16.27 0.44
C LEU A 597 -31.06 17.05 0.46
N THR A 598 -31.11 18.31 0.87
CA THR A 598 -29.94 19.17 1.05
C THR A 598 -29.63 19.27 2.54
N LEU A 599 -28.38 18.98 2.91
CA LEU A 599 -27.85 19.19 4.24
C LEU A 599 -26.96 20.45 4.27
N ASP A 600 -27.33 21.43 5.09
CA ASP A 600 -26.50 22.59 5.40
C ASP A 600 -25.90 22.41 6.80
N ALA A 601 -24.66 21.96 6.86
CA ALA A 601 -23.96 21.68 8.10
C ALA A 601 -22.99 22.81 8.49
N ASP A 602 -23.18 23.41 9.63
CA ASP A 602 -22.21 24.31 10.26
C ASP A 602 -21.39 23.54 11.30
N GLU A 603 -20.16 23.19 10.93
CA GLU A 603 -19.20 22.53 11.81
C GLU A 603 -18.21 23.49 12.50
N ALA A 604 -18.36 24.82 12.34
CA ALA A 604 -17.53 25.81 13.03
C ALA A 604 -17.74 25.77 14.54
N GLY A 605 -18.89 25.28 14.93
CA GLY A 605 -19.32 25.12 16.32
C GLY A 605 -20.03 26.36 16.88
N LEU A 606 -21.22 26.16 17.45
CA LEU A 606 -22.02 27.15 18.13
C LEU A 606 -22.21 26.78 19.60
N GLU A 607 -22.29 27.76 20.47
CA GLU A 607 -22.82 27.55 21.82
C GLU A 607 -24.34 27.36 21.77
N ALA A 608 -24.91 26.61 22.70
CA ALA A 608 -26.34 26.32 22.69
C ALA A 608 -27.22 27.60 22.72
N LYS A 609 -26.72 28.66 23.35
CA LYS A 609 -27.41 29.97 23.39
C LYS A 609 -27.48 30.67 22.04
N ASP A 610 -26.61 30.33 21.12
CA ASP A 610 -26.54 30.92 19.77
C ASP A 610 -27.40 30.18 18.74
N LEU A 611 -27.98 29.01 19.11
CA LEU A 611 -28.92 28.26 18.28
C LEU A 611 -30.19 29.06 18.01
N LYS A 612 -30.51 29.32 16.74
CA LYS A 612 -31.68 30.14 16.36
C LYS A 612 -32.76 29.34 15.66
N LYS A 613 -32.40 28.75 14.48
CA LYS A 613 -33.35 28.11 13.58
C LYS A 613 -32.81 26.79 12.98
N GLU A 614 -31.69 26.34 13.47
CA GLU A 614 -31.09 25.06 13.04
C GLU A 614 -32.06 23.93 13.39
N ASP A 615 -32.17 22.96 12.52
CA ASP A 615 -33.07 21.82 12.73
C ASP A 615 -32.44 20.77 13.64
N VAL A 616 -31.11 20.61 13.53
CA VAL A 616 -30.34 19.65 14.30
C VAL A 616 -29.18 20.31 15.03
N ALA A 617 -29.13 20.10 16.34
CA ALA A 617 -27.98 20.40 17.17
C ALA A 617 -27.15 19.12 17.33
N LEU A 618 -25.89 19.12 16.82
CA LEU A 618 -24.99 17.97 16.83
C LEU A 618 -23.99 18.06 17.97
N LEU A 619 -24.06 17.16 18.94
CA LEU A 619 -23.16 17.07 20.10
C LEU A 619 -22.24 15.86 19.95
N VAL A 620 -20.93 16.09 19.79
CA VAL A 620 -19.94 15.04 19.53
C VAL A 620 -18.86 15.04 20.58
N GLY A 621 -18.44 13.87 21.06
CA GLY A 621 -17.31 13.75 21.97
C GLY A 621 -16.71 12.36 22.03
N GLY A 622 -15.39 12.30 22.33
CA GLY A 622 -14.62 11.04 22.45
C GLY A 622 -14.14 10.74 23.88
N GLY A 623 -14.18 11.69 24.80
CA GLY A 623 -13.73 11.54 26.20
C GLY A 623 -14.86 11.63 27.22
N GLY A 624 -14.55 11.48 28.51
CA GLY A 624 -15.50 11.62 29.59
C GLY A 624 -15.83 13.08 29.99
N GLU A 625 -15.19 14.05 29.37
CA GLU A 625 -15.37 15.49 29.64
C GLU A 625 -16.52 16.03 28.78
N LEU A 626 -17.69 16.18 29.40
CA LEU A 626 -18.85 16.79 28.80
C LEU A 626 -19.51 17.72 29.86
N THR A 627 -19.15 19.00 29.84
CA THR A 627 -19.72 19.98 30.75
C THR A 627 -20.32 21.14 29.96
N MET A 628 -21.53 21.53 30.34
CA MET A 628 -22.20 22.73 29.83
C MET A 628 -22.45 23.71 30.96
N SER A 629 -22.31 24.99 30.70
CA SER A 629 -22.77 26.03 31.63
C SER A 629 -24.30 25.94 31.82
N ALA A 630 -24.79 26.37 32.98
CA ALA A 630 -26.24 26.41 33.22
C ALA A 630 -27.00 27.23 32.17
N GLU A 631 -26.41 28.33 31.69
CA GLU A 631 -26.95 29.15 30.60
C GLU A 631 -27.12 28.36 29.30
N ASN A 632 -26.06 27.61 28.88
CA ASN A 632 -26.10 26.81 27.68
C ASN A 632 -27.05 25.61 27.80
N LEU A 633 -27.14 24.99 28.98
CA LEU A 633 -28.07 23.88 29.19
C LEU A 633 -29.54 24.36 29.11
N GLU A 634 -29.87 25.47 29.73
CA GLU A 634 -31.23 26.08 29.63
C GLU A 634 -31.55 26.56 28.21
N ALA A 635 -30.55 27.11 27.49
CA ALA A 635 -30.71 27.48 26.09
C ALA A 635 -30.97 26.26 25.20
N LEU A 636 -30.26 25.14 25.43
CA LEU A 636 -30.47 23.87 24.73
C LEU A 636 -31.87 23.31 25.01
N LYS A 637 -32.33 23.32 26.27
CA LYS A 637 -33.70 22.91 26.61
C LYS A 637 -34.75 23.79 25.89
N ALA A 638 -34.54 25.10 25.86
CA ALA A 638 -35.42 26.04 25.16
C ALA A 638 -35.42 25.78 23.63
N TYR A 639 -34.26 25.49 23.03
CA TYR A 639 -34.15 25.12 21.62
C TYR A 639 -34.95 23.83 21.31
N LEU A 640 -34.78 22.77 22.11
CA LEU A 640 -35.52 21.50 21.96
C LEU A 640 -37.03 21.69 22.19
N GLY A 641 -37.41 22.56 23.14
CA GLY A 641 -38.80 22.93 23.39
C GLY A 641 -39.50 23.62 22.20
N ARG A 642 -38.75 24.34 21.38
CA ARG A 642 -39.24 24.98 20.14
C ARG A 642 -39.30 24.03 18.93
N GLY A 643 -38.90 22.73 19.09
CA GLY A 643 -38.96 21.75 18.02
C GLY A 643 -37.61 21.43 17.38
N GLY A 644 -36.51 21.95 17.89
CA GLY A 644 -35.17 21.51 17.51
C GLY A 644 -34.92 20.06 17.89
N PHE A 645 -33.97 19.42 17.24
CA PHE A 645 -33.61 18.02 17.46
C PHE A 645 -32.16 17.88 17.89
N LEU A 646 -31.86 17.03 18.88
CA LEU A 646 -30.52 16.81 19.40
C LEU A 646 -29.97 15.46 18.85
N TRP A 647 -28.88 15.52 18.09
CA TRP A 647 -28.11 14.36 17.71
C TRP A 647 -26.83 14.29 18.54
N VAL A 648 -26.72 13.28 19.39
CA VAL A 648 -25.55 13.04 20.25
C VAL A 648 -24.76 11.87 19.70
N GLU A 649 -23.45 12.05 19.55
CA GLU A 649 -22.53 11.08 18.93
C GLU A 649 -21.37 10.74 19.87
N SER A 650 -21.27 9.47 20.27
CA SER A 650 -20.06 8.95 20.94
C SER A 650 -18.99 8.66 19.90
N ALA A 651 -18.12 9.62 19.63
CA ALA A 651 -17.04 9.48 18.66
C ALA A 651 -16.14 8.27 18.99
N GLY A 652 -15.84 7.44 17.99
CA GLY A 652 -15.11 6.20 18.18
C GLY A 652 -15.84 5.12 19.01
N GLY A 653 -17.09 5.35 19.37
CA GLY A 653 -17.85 4.51 20.28
C GLY A 653 -17.32 4.56 21.71
N SER A 654 -16.96 5.75 22.18
CA SER A 654 -16.42 6.02 23.52
C SER A 654 -17.40 5.69 24.62
N ALA A 655 -17.07 4.71 25.47
CA ALA A 655 -17.86 4.36 26.63
C ALA A 655 -17.86 5.46 27.73
N ASP A 656 -16.80 6.26 27.80
CA ASP A 656 -16.70 7.32 28.79
C ASP A 656 -17.56 8.52 28.38
N PHE A 657 -17.65 8.81 27.06
CA PHE A 657 -18.58 9.81 26.59
C PHE A 657 -20.05 9.34 26.70
N ASP A 658 -20.36 8.07 26.44
CA ASP A 658 -21.70 7.50 26.70
C ASP A 658 -22.13 7.72 28.16
N LYS A 659 -21.24 7.48 29.13
CA LYS A 659 -21.51 7.75 30.54
C LYS A 659 -21.76 9.25 30.81
N ALA A 660 -20.94 10.12 30.20
CA ALA A 660 -21.10 11.57 30.36
C ALA A 660 -22.44 12.06 29.78
N VAL A 661 -22.87 11.52 28.65
CA VAL A 661 -24.18 11.82 28.02
C VAL A 661 -25.32 11.34 28.93
N ARG A 662 -25.23 10.18 29.56
CA ARG A 662 -26.25 9.71 30.53
C ARG A 662 -26.38 10.62 31.71
N LYS A 663 -25.25 11.12 32.21
CA LYS A 663 -25.26 12.14 33.29
C LYS A 663 -25.87 13.47 32.84
N LEU A 664 -25.50 13.96 31.66
CA LEU A 664 -26.11 15.19 31.10
C LEU A 664 -27.63 15.04 30.97
N ALA A 665 -28.11 13.89 30.50
CA ALA A 665 -29.53 13.60 30.37
C ALA A 665 -30.24 13.61 31.73
N GLU A 666 -29.63 13.00 32.77
CA GLU A 666 -30.15 13.06 34.18
C GLU A 666 -30.21 14.48 34.68
N ASP A 667 -29.13 15.26 34.55
CA ASP A 667 -29.07 16.68 35.00
C ASP A 667 -30.06 17.55 34.23
N ALA A 668 -30.37 17.23 32.98
CA ALA A 668 -31.35 17.93 32.16
C ALA A 668 -32.81 17.51 32.41
N GLY A 669 -33.04 16.41 33.14
CA GLY A 669 -34.37 15.82 33.33
C GLY A 669 -34.91 15.12 32.09
N TRP A 670 -34.02 14.55 31.26
CA TRP A 670 -34.40 13.79 30.06
C TRP A 670 -34.36 12.28 30.32
N GLU A 671 -35.26 11.56 29.67
CA GLU A 671 -35.33 10.10 29.76
C GLU A 671 -34.62 9.46 28.55
N LEU A 672 -33.75 8.50 28.82
CA LEU A 672 -33.04 7.75 27.78
C LEU A 672 -33.66 6.35 27.63
N LYS A 673 -34.15 6.03 26.40
CA LYS A 673 -34.72 4.71 26.06
C LYS A 673 -34.13 4.17 24.76
N PRO A 674 -33.83 2.87 24.66
CA PRO A 674 -33.47 2.28 23.38
C PRO A 674 -34.58 2.52 22.33
N ILE A 675 -34.17 2.84 21.10
CA ILE A 675 -35.10 2.94 19.97
C ILE A 675 -35.53 1.52 19.58
N ASP A 676 -36.85 1.29 19.52
CA ASP A 676 -37.40 -0.01 19.10
C ASP A 676 -37.13 -0.31 17.62
N LYS A 677 -36.95 -1.59 17.28
CA LYS A 677 -36.65 -2.04 15.91
C LYS A 677 -37.75 -1.66 14.88
N THR A 678 -38.97 -1.45 15.33
CA THR A 678 -40.10 -1.04 14.47
C THR A 678 -40.19 0.47 14.26
N HIS A 679 -39.36 1.23 14.96
CA HIS A 679 -39.34 2.69 14.87
C HIS A 679 -38.84 3.17 13.51
N ALA A 680 -39.37 4.28 13.00
CA ALA A 680 -39.03 4.84 11.70
C ALA A 680 -37.51 5.08 11.52
N LEU A 681 -36.81 5.52 12.55
CA LEU A 681 -35.34 5.69 12.55
C LEU A 681 -34.57 4.41 12.16
N LEU A 682 -35.13 3.22 12.46
CA LEU A 682 -34.46 1.95 12.13
C LEU A 682 -35.06 1.28 10.90
N THR A 683 -36.36 1.42 10.67
CA THR A 683 -37.03 0.82 9.49
C THR A 683 -36.83 1.65 8.22
N GLY A 684 -36.51 2.94 8.34
CA GLY A 684 -36.45 3.89 7.23
C GLY A 684 -37.83 4.26 6.65
N GLN A 685 -38.94 3.93 7.32
CA GLN A 685 -40.30 4.25 6.87
C GLN A 685 -40.82 5.48 7.60
N PHE A 686 -40.92 6.59 6.89
CA PHE A 686 -41.41 7.87 7.39
C PHE A 686 -42.76 8.19 6.71
N PRO A 687 -43.54 9.16 7.19
CA PRO A 687 -44.88 9.45 6.65
C PRO A 687 -44.91 9.71 5.15
N THR A 688 -43.95 10.47 4.62
CA THR A 688 -43.85 10.81 3.18
C THR A 688 -42.47 10.55 2.60
N ALA A 689 -41.50 10.06 3.40
CA ALA A 689 -40.15 9.77 2.99
C ALA A 689 -39.82 8.28 3.20
N VAL A 690 -38.86 7.75 2.43
CA VAL A 690 -38.35 6.39 2.56
C VAL A 690 -36.82 6.45 2.58
N GLY A 691 -36.24 6.02 3.69
CA GLY A 691 -34.81 5.86 3.89
C GLY A 691 -34.37 4.40 3.80
N TYR A 692 -33.46 4.00 4.66
CA TYR A 692 -32.85 2.68 4.66
C TYR A 692 -33.31 1.82 5.84
N ASN A 693 -33.53 0.54 5.63
CA ASN A 693 -33.81 -0.39 6.72
C ASN A 693 -32.48 -0.76 7.41
N VAL A 694 -32.27 -0.23 8.60
CA VAL A 694 -31.12 -0.56 9.47
C VAL A 694 -31.53 -1.34 10.74
N ALA A 695 -32.78 -1.82 10.78
CA ALA A 695 -33.27 -2.73 11.81
C ALA A 695 -32.76 -4.17 11.66
N THR A 696 -32.18 -4.49 10.48
CA THR A 696 -31.63 -5.81 10.14
C THR A 696 -30.42 -5.66 9.21
N GLY A 697 -29.50 -6.64 9.24
CA GLY A 697 -28.41 -6.77 8.27
C GLY A 697 -27.31 -5.70 8.34
N VAL A 698 -27.22 -4.95 9.43
CA VAL A 698 -26.18 -3.93 9.64
C VAL A 698 -24.83 -4.58 9.91
N GLU A 699 -23.77 -4.09 9.29
CA GLU A 699 -22.40 -4.51 9.52
C GLU A 699 -21.66 -3.53 10.43
N PHE A 700 -20.91 -4.09 11.35
CA PHE A 700 -20.10 -3.36 12.31
C PHE A 700 -18.61 -3.39 11.94
N ARG A 701 -17.89 -2.36 12.32
CA ARG A 701 -16.41 -2.40 12.34
C ARG A 701 -15.92 -3.50 13.28
N ARG A 702 -14.71 -3.98 13.06
CA ARG A 702 -14.13 -5.15 13.75
C ARG A 702 -14.31 -5.09 15.27
N ALA A 703 -13.93 -3.99 15.91
CA ALA A 703 -13.97 -3.86 17.35
C ALA A 703 -15.39 -3.96 17.94
N LEU A 704 -16.39 -3.43 17.24
CA LEU A 704 -17.79 -3.52 17.65
C LEU A 704 -18.36 -4.92 17.33
N ARG A 705 -18.05 -5.47 16.16
CA ARG A 705 -18.50 -6.80 15.73
C ARG A 705 -18.13 -7.90 16.72
N VAL A 706 -16.91 -7.85 17.29
CA VAL A 706 -16.45 -8.84 18.28
C VAL A 706 -17.29 -8.83 19.57
N VAL A 707 -17.75 -7.64 20.00
CA VAL A 707 -18.56 -7.51 21.23
C VAL A 707 -20.08 -7.57 20.98
N ARG A 708 -20.51 -7.58 19.72
CA ARG A 708 -21.91 -7.63 19.30
C ARG A 708 -22.23 -8.85 18.43
N LEU A 709 -21.59 -9.99 18.72
CA LEU A 709 -21.82 -11.25 18.00
C LEU A 709 -23.33 -11.57 17.90
N GLY A 710 -23.79 -11.88 16.69
CA GLY A 710 -25.20 -12.23 16.41
C GLY A 710 -26.17 -11.04 16.36
N ARG A 711 -25.72 -9.81 16.54
CA ARG A 711 -26.52 -8.60 16.32
C ARG A 711 -26.19 -8.00 14.97
N ALA A 712 -27.23 -7.59 14.24
CA ALA A 712 -27.09 -7.04 12.89
C ALA A 712 -28.13 -5.91 12.67
N TYR A 713 -28.22 -4.97 13.61
CA TYR A 713 -29.13 -3.84 13.55
C TYR A 713 -28.48 -2.60 14.20
N ALA A 714 -28.90 -1.41 13.78
CA ALA A 714 -28.41 -0.17 14.37
C ALA A 714 -28.94 0.00 15.79
N GLU A 715 -28.06 0.32 16.72
CA GLU A 715 -28.39 0.57 18.14
C GLU A 715 -28.39 2.09 18.39
N LEU A 716 -29.57 2.68 18.55
CA LEU A 716 -29.77 4.08 18.90
C LEU A 716 -30.53 4.20 20.23
N VAL A 717 -30.24 5.25 20.99
CA VAL A 717 -30.91 5.61 22.22
C VAL A 717 -31.71 6.89 22.01
N GLY A 718 -33.02 6.84 22.15
CA GLY A 718 -33.86 8.01 22.10
C GLY A 718 -33.74 8.87 23.38
N ILE A 719 -33.69 10.17 23.20
CA ILE A 719 -33.72 11.19 24.25
C ILE A 719 -35.14 11.73 24.31
N TYR A 720 -35.83 11.50 25.42
CA TYR A 720 -37.23 11.88 25.57
C TYR A 720 -37.40 12.98 26.64
N HIS A 721 -38.32 13.89 26.42
CA HIS A 721 -38.79 14.85 27.39
C HIS A 721 -40.33 14.94 27.35
N ASN A 722 -40.97 14.72 28.48
CA ASN A 722 -42.44 14.68 28.58
C ASN A 722 -43.09 13.73 27.54
N GLY A 723 -42.48 12.56 27.34
CA GLY A 723 -42.95 11.54 26.39
C GLY A 723 -42.65 11.83 24.91
N LYS A 724 -42.12 12.99 24.55
CA LYS A 724 -41.77 13.39 23.20
C LYS A 724 -40.29 13.04 22.92
N LEU A 725 -39.99 12.40 21.79
CA LEU A 725 -38.62 12.21 21.31
C LEU A 725 -38.04 13.55 20.85
N ILE A 726 -37.05 14.07 21.57
CA ILE A 726 -36.41 15.36 21.31
C ILE A 726 -34.98 15.19 20.73
N GLY A 727 -34.46 13.99 20.69
CA GLY A 727 -33.14 13.72 20.15
C GLY A 727 -32.81 12.26 20.17
N ILE A 728 -31.63 11.90 19.63
CA ILE A 728 -31.05 10.58 19.67
C ILE A 728 -29.60 10.64 20.17
N HIS A 729 -29.19 9.58 20.81
CA HIS A 729 -27.81 9.31 21.15
C HIS A 729 -27.34 8.04 20.44
N SER A 730 -26.25 8.13 19.68
CA SER A 730 -25.54 6.96 19.15
C SER A 730 -24.39 6.61 20.08
N PRO A 731 -24.46 5.45 20.79
CA PRO A 731 -23.34 4.97 21.61
C PRO A 731 -22.17 4.42 20.77
N PHE A 732 -22.38 4.23 19.47
CA PHE A 732 -21.40 3.75 18.51
C PHE A 732 -21.18 4.77 17.41
N ASP A 733 -19.96 4.81 16.92
CA ASP A 733 -19.51 5.79 15.94
C ASP A 733 -20.27 5.68 14.61
N ILE A 734 -20.83 6.82 14.20
CA ILE A 734 -21.42 7.05 12.89
C ILE A 734 -20.49 7.98 12.09
N LEU A 735 -20.12 9.13 12.67
CA LEU A 735 -19.49 10.24 11.95
C LEU A 735 -18.12 9.90 11.36
N PHE A 736 -17.20 9.40 12.16
CA PHE A 736 -15.92 8.97 11.61
C PHE A 736 -16.11 7.81 10.63
N SER A 737 -17.07 6.94 10.89
CA SER A 737 -17.40 5.81 10.02
C SER A 737 -17.90 6.25 8.63
N LEU A 738 -18.56 7.43 8.48
CA LEU A 738 -18.95 8.02 7.20
C LEU A 738 -17.74 8.23 6.25
N THR A 739 -16.58 8.49 6.81
CA THR A 739 -15.38 8.80 6.04
C THR A 739 -14.81 7.57 5.31
N GLY A 740 -15.11 6.37 5.80
CA GLY A 740 -14.51 5.12 5.32
C GLY A 740 -13.05 4.91 5.76
N TYR A 741 -12.47 5.83 6.55
CA TYR A 741 -11.10 5.69 7.06
C TYR A 741 -11.04 4.65 8.18
N GLU A 742 -9.88 4.00 8.31
CA GLU A 742 -9.68 3.01 9.37
C GLU A 742 -9.12 3.66 10.65
N ALA A 743 -9.57 3.16 11.78
CA ALA A 743 -9.04 3.51 13.10
C ALA A 743 -9.08 2.27 14.00
N TYR A 744 -7.95 1.95 14.61
CA TYR A 744 -7.80 0.77 15.47
C TYR A 744 -8.73 0.82 16.68
N GLY A 745 -9.50 -0.24 16.85
CA GLY A 745 -10.36 -0.39 18.00
C GLY A 745 -11.62 0.47 18.01
N LEU A 746 -11.89 1.22 16.93
CA LEU A 746 -13.08 2.05 16.80
C LEU A 746 -14.34 1.20 16.78
N ARG A 747 -15.30 1.52 17.66
CA ARG A 747 -16.58 0.85 17.78
C ARG A 747 -17.65 1.62 17.02
N GLY A 748 -17.87 1.24 15.77
CA GLY A 748 -18.80 1.91 14.89
C GLY A 748 -19.37 0.99 13.81
N TYR A 749 -20.08 1.58 12.91
CA TYR A 749 -20.69 0.93 11.76
C TYR A 749 -19.71 0.85 10.58
N LYS A 750 -19.93 -0.06 9.61
CA LYS A 750 -19.29 0.06 8.30
C LYS A 750 -19.82 1.29 7.59
N VAL A 751 -19.05 1.82 6.63
CA VAL A 751 -19.32 3.12 5.99
C VAL A 751 -20.74 3.25 5.43
N GLU A 752 -21.22 2.23 4.71
CA GLU A 752 -22.56 2.26 4.11
C GLU A 752 -23.67 2.23 5.17
N ASP A 753 -23.50 1.44 6.22
CA ASP A 753 -24.47 1.38 7.31
C ASP A 753 -24.45 2.66 8.15
N ALA A 754 -23.28 3.28 8.35
CA ALA A 754 -23.18 4.60 8.97
C ALA A 754 -23.92 5.66 8.16
N MET A 755 -23.74 5.65 6.81
CA MET A 755 -24.49 6.53 5.89
C MET A 755 -26.00 6.29 6.01
N ALA A 756 -26.44 5.06 6.01
CA ALA A 756 -27.86 4.70 6.13
C ALA A 756 -28.48 5.20 7.46
N VAL A 757 -27.77 5.04 8.58
CA VAL A 757 -28.21 5.52 9.88
C VAL A 757 -28.28 7.05 9.89
N ALA A 758 -27.25 7.75 9.38
CA ALA A 758 -27.22 9.22 9.32
C ALA A 758 -28.33 9.77 8.44
N VAL A 759 -28.59 9.15 7.29
CA VAL A 759 -29.72 9.52 6.40
C VAL A 759 -31.05 9.40 7.13
N ASN A 760 -31.29 8.28 7.83
CA ASN A 760 -32.53 8.08 8.57
C ASN A 760 -32.73 9.13 9.67
N ILE A 761 -31.65 9.56 10.33
CA ILE A 761 -31.72 10.65 11.33
C ILE A 761 -32.18 11.96 10.67
N LEU A 762 -31.61 12.30 9.51
CA LEU A 762 -31.98 13.52 8.78
C LEU A 762 -33.42 13.44 8.22
N LEU A 763 -33.85 12.28 7.72
CA LEU A 763 -35.22 12.07 7.25
C LEU A 763 -36.22 12.17 8.41
N TYR A 764 -35.90 11.64 9.57
CA TYR A 764 -36.75 11.79 10.76
C TYR A 764 -36.99 13.25 11.13
N VAL A 765 -35.96 14.09 11.02
CA VAL A 765 -36.10 15.54 11.29
C VAL A 765 -36.88 16.26 10.19
N SER A 766 -36.73 15.84 8.93
CA SER A 766 -37.43 16.45 7.80
C SER A 766 -38.88 16.03 7.67
N ASP A 767 -39.23 14.79 8.11
CA ASP A 767 -40.55 14.19 7.99
C ASP A 767 -40.92 13.38 9.27
N PRO A 768 -41.06 14.06 10.43
CA PRO A 768 -41.32 13.38 11.68
C PRO A 768 -42.68 12.67 11.67
N PRO A 769 -42.78 11.42 12.21
CA PRO A 769 -44.07 10.78 12.39
C PRO A 769 -45.00 11.61 13.24
N ALA A 770 -46.28 11.59 12.91
CA ALA A 770 -47.29 12.22 13.77
C ALA A 770 -47.17 11.62 15.19
N LEU A 771 -47.19 12.47 16.21
CA LEU A 771 -47.26 12.01 17.60
C LEU A 771 -48.50 11.12 17.76
N PRO A 772 -48.37 9.93 18.39
CA PRO A 772 -49.51 9.05 18.63
C PRO A 772 -50.54 9.64 19.52
#